data_9c895d67a64f371bc719ca81d2d540da
#
_entry.id   9c895d67a64f371bc719ca81d2d540da
#
_cell.length_a   1.000
_cell.length_b   1.000
_cell.length_c   1.000
_cell.angle_alpha   90.00
_cell.angle_beta   90.00
_cell.angle_gamma   90.00
#
_symmetry.space_group_name_H-M   'P 1'
#
loop_
_entity.id
_entity.type
_entity.pdbx_description
1 polymer ?
#
loop_
_entity_poly.entity_id
_entity_poly.type
_entity_poly.pdbx_seq_one_letter_code
_entity_poly.pdbx_strand_id
1 'polypeptide(L)'
;MHKVSVNCKILLIFLAAYLFGFAARMLWVLWAKDMPEFYFNGEFMLTTNDAYYYAEGARDMLAGFHQQNDFSPFNHPISTIVFYICKILPFKIESVMFYMSALLAPLIALPVILISNEFKALKAGAVAAFMSVILPGYLVRTSLGYFDSDMLNVTFALFIIYLLIRLLNANEQKFIVLPGVFVSLYLWWYQSSYALILSIIFIFFIYTLAFMRSRIENYQAIFFIFISIVSFNIFSKDPLIANKILILNLAVIASFYAIFCKYKKLLSPRNLSIFLAIMLAIFIYFGGFDLIISKIGSYVLKSSSEVANKFHFISEYTLIDEVKSASPLYFVYFMAGNILILLAAVIGYLALCFKFRPFLLSLPLLGLGTLSLFGGVRFAMYVTPLVALSFGYFLHFFLNLFDLRNSLKNLSFFIFAAAALAPNLEIAYSYRPHTLITHDEAMALDQLKKAAKRDDYVLSWWDYGYAVRYFADVKTLNDPGRQGGENSYFVSLALRKDEATSAKLARVVSEYSDISFEKKSRALEEILKDHNTSDLNTFLGQLESTNFTLPAAKKEIFYYLVPDMIDIAPNIFRYSYIDVMSGEWPKEEFFYYISPINSVSEAGIDLGNGYILPLKEPKFITQNGEKVAVKSFYKIKGSGKELQIDEKTIDDKAKISVLFLEDYARVVLVDENALNSALVQLFIFERADERYFEPFVISSGVKIYRLKV
;
A
#
# COMPACT_ATOMS: atom_id res chain seq x y z
N MET A 1 22.04 32.08 34.30
CA MET A 1 21.30 31.23 33.38
C MET A 1 21.94 29.83 33.34
N HIS A 2 21.29 28.81 33.93
CA HIS A 2 21.78 27.43 33.87
C HIS A 2 21.89 27.00 32.42
N LYS A 3 23.08 26.54 31.98
CA LYS A 3 23.24 25.93 30.67
C LYS A 3 22.41 24.64 30.59
N VAL A 4 21.30 24.69 29.86
CA VAL A 4 20.48 23.51 29.61
C VAL A 4 21.36 22.44 28.95
N SER A 5 21.37 21.21 29.51
CA SER A 5 22.17 20.11 29.01
C SER A 5 21.80 19.78 27.53
N VAL A 6 22.73 19.24 26.75
CA VAL A 6 22.46 18.84 25.35
C VAL A 6 21.31 17.86 25.27
N ASN A 7 21.21 16.90 26.20
CA ASN A 7 20.13 15.93 26.24
C ASN A 7 18.76 16.59 26.47
N CYS A 8 18.69 17.60 27.34
CA CYS A 8 17.46 18.36 27.55
C CYS A 8 17.04 19.14 26.31
N LYS A 9 18.00 19.73 25.56
CA LYS A 9 17.70 20.40 24.28
C LYS A 9 17.19 19.43 23.23
N ILE A 10 17.78 18.25 23.10
CA ILE A 10 17.31 17.18 22.20
C ILE A 10 15.88 16.81 22.55
N LEU A 11 15.58 16.57 23.83
CA LEU A 11 14.24 16.23 24.28
C LEU A 11 13.22 17.34 23.98
N LEU A 12 13.55 18.59 24.22
CA LEU A 12 12.66 19.72 23.94
C LEU A 12 12.37 19.88 22.44
N ILE A 13 13.40 19.77 21.58
CA ILE A 13 13.23 19.84 20.13
C ILE A 13 12.39 18.67 19.63
N PHE A 14 12.65 17.46 20.16
CA PHE A 14 11.88 16.27 19.82
C PHE A 14 10.40 16.45 20.21
N LEU A 15 10.10 16.84 21.44
CA LEU A 15 8.72 17.03 21.87
C LEU A 15 8.00 18.11 21.05
N ALA A 16 8.67 19.21 20.73
CA ALA A 16 8.11 20.26 19.89
C ALA A 16 7.81 19.76 18.47
N ALA A 17 8.75 19.06 17.82
CA ALA A 17 8.56 18.50 16.48
C ALA A 17 7.52 17.37 16.47
N TYR A 18 7.47 16.54 17.53
CA TYR A 18 6.48 15.50 17.71
C TYR A 18 5.06 16.08 17.80
N LEU A 19 4.86 17.05 18.70
CA LEU A 19 3.56 17.71 18.85
C LEU A 19 3.14 18.45 17.59
N PHE A 20 4.07 19.08 16.89
CA PHE A 20 3.82 19.72 15.61
C PHE A 20 3.37 18.71 14.55
N GLY A 21 4.06 17.59 14.39
CA GLY A 21 3.71 16.54 13.45
C GLY A 21 2.39 15.84 13.80
N PHE A 22 2.09 15.67 15.08
CA PHE A 22 0.80 15.20 15.57
C PHE A 22 -0.32 16.20 15.23
N ALA A 23 -0.14 17.49 15.56
CA ALA A 23 -1.11 18.54 15.29
C ALA A 23 -1.38 18.70 13.79
N ALA A 24 -0.36 18.61 12.93
CA ALA A 24 -0.53 18.66 11.49
C ALA A 24 -1.46 17.55 10.96
N ARG A 25 -1.37 16.34 11.53
CA ARG A 25 -2.27 15.23 11.18
C ARG A 25 -3.68 15.44 11.70
N MET A 26 -3.82 16.03 12.88
CA MET A 26 -5.14 16.33 13.49
C MET A 26 -5.96 17.38 12.70
N LEU A 27 -5.37 18.12 11.76
CA LEU A 27 -6.09 19.05 10.88
C LEU A 27 -7.21 18.34 10.10
N TRP A 28 -7.04 17.07 9.78
CA TRP A 28 -8.06 16.26 9.13
C TRP A 28 -9.35 16.15 9.98
N VAL A 29 -9.20 15.94 11.29
CA VAL A 29 -10.37 15.84 12.20
C VAL A 29 -11.16 17.14 12.22
N LEU A 30 -10.47 18.30 12.20
CA LEU A 30 -11.14 19.59 12.18
C LEU A 30 -12.00 19.79 10.92
N TRP A 31 -11.59 19.16 9.81
CA TRP A 31 -12.33 19.19 8.56
C TRP A 31 -13.48 18.16 8.54
N ALA A 32 -13.23 16.93 8.97
CA ALA A 32 -14.15 15.79 8.79
C ALA A 32 -15.16 15.61 9.93
N LYS A 33 -14.98 16.25 11.10
CA LYS A 33 -15.75 15.98 12.32
C LYS A 33 -17.26 16.15 12.20
N ASP A 34 -17.71 17.01 11.30
CA ASP A 34 -19.13 17.32 11.10
C ASP A 34 -19.70 16.63 9.84
N MET A 35 -18.94 15.69 9.22
CA MET A 35 -19.29 14.98 7.99
C MET A 35 -19.71 13.53 8.31
N PRO A 36 -21.01 13.20 8.30
CA PRO A 36 -21.52 11.87 8.66
C PRO A 36 -20.96 10.74 7.79
N GLU A 37 -20.61 11.04 6.54
CA GLU A 37 -20.08 10.06 5.58
C GLU A 37 -18.77 9.41 6.01
N PHE A 38 -18.00 10.03 6.93
CA PHE A 38 -16.76 9.48 7.44
C PHE A 38 -16.91 8.61 8.69
N TYR A 39 -18.13 8.45 9.19
CA TYR A 39 -18.40 7.72 10.42
C TYR A 39 -19.18 6.44 10.19
N PHE A 40 -18.85 5.43 10.96
CA PHE A 40 -19.68 4.24 11.15
C PHE A 40 -19.69 3.85 12.62
N ASN A 41 -20.89 3.58 13.19
CA ASN A 41 -21.08 3.26 14.60
C ASN A 41 -20.42 4.23 15.60
N GLY A 42 -20.37 5.52 15.22
CA GLY A 42 -19.79 6.60 16.04
C GLY A 42 -18.27 6.70 15.99
N GLU A 43 -17.59 5.91 15.14
CA GLU A 43 -16.14 5.92 14.95
C GLU A 43 -15.79 6.41 13.54
N PHE A 44 -14.64 7.08 13.37
CA PHE A 44 -14.10 7.37 12.05
C PHE A 44 -13.70 6.09 11.33
N MET A 45 -14.04 6.00 10.06
CA MET A 45 -13.60 4.91 9.19
C MET A 45 -12.16 5.12 8.72
N LEU A 46 -11.50 4.03 8.35
CA LEU A 46 -10.09 4.03 7.96
C LEU A 46 -9.93 4.45 6.48
N THR A 47 -8.75 4.98 6.14
CA THR A 47 -8.48 5.62 4.83
C THR A 47 -7.64 4.75 3.89
N THR A 48 -7.26 3.53 4.28
CA THR A 48 -6.46 2.62 3.45
C THR A 48 -6.92 1.17 3.58
N ASN A 49 -6.72 0.40 2.52
CA ASN A 49 -7.04 -1.04 2.44
C ASN A 49 -6.34 -1.84 3.53
N ASP A 50 -5.02 -1.66 3.69
CA ASP A 50 -4.21 -2.42 4.63
C ASP A 50 -4.66 -2.23 6.09
N ALA A 51 -5.29 -1.08 6.40
CA ALA A 51 -5.86 -0.86 7.72
C ALA A 51 -6.94 -1.91 8.04
N TYR A 52 -7.84 -2.20 7.11
CA TYR A 52 -8.89 -3.20 7.31
C TYR A 52 -8.34 -4.63 7.37
N TYR A 53 -7.23 -4.92 6.68
CA TYR A 53 -6.50 -6.17 6.86
C TYR A 53 -6.06 -6.36 8.30
N TYR A 54 -5.38 -5.38 8.88
CA TYR A 54 -4.94 -5.46 10.28
C TYR A 54 -6.09 -5.40 11.27
N ALA A 55 -7.18 -4.68 10.94
CA ALA A 55 -8.39 -4.62 11.76
C ALA A 55 -9.07 -5.98 11.86
N GLU A 56 -9.17 -6.73 10.75
CA GLU A 56 -9.68 -8.08 10.72
C GLU A 56 -8.88 -9.00 11.65
N GLY A 57 -7.55 -8.98 11.56
CA GLY A 57 -6.71 -9.77 12.45
C GLY A 57 -6.92 -9.43 13.93
N ALA A 58 -7.06 -8.16 14.28
CA ALA A 58 -7.33 -7.74 15.66
C ALA A 58 -8.73 -8.16 16.12
N ARG A 59 -9.75 -8.04 15.24
CA ARG A 59 -11.14 -8.51 15.51
C ARG A 59 -11.16 -10.01 15.81
N ASP A 60 -10.51 -10.81 14.98
CA ASP A 60 -10.50 -12.27 15.12
C ASP A 60 -9.72 -12.70 16.37
N MET A 61 -8.64 -12.02 16.71
CA MET A 61 -7.93 -12.25 17.99
C MET A 61 -8.78 -11.90 19.21
N LEU A 62 -9.61 -10.83 19.16
CA LEU A 62 -10.55 -10.49 20.22
C LEU A 62 -11.67 -11.52 20.34
N ALA A 63 -12.14 -12.02 19.22
CA ALA A 63 -13.15 -13.11 19.18
C ALA A 63 -12.58 -14.47 19.61
N GLY A 64 -11.25 -14.64 19.62
CA GLY A 64 -10.58 -15.89 19.90
C GLY A 64 -10.78 -16.95 18.82
N PHE A 65 -11.16 -16.54 17.61
CA PHE A 65 -11.45 -17.39 16.49
C PHE A 65 -10.82 -16.86 15.21
N HIS A 66 -10.27 -17.78 14.44
CA HIS A 66 -9.73 -17.53 13.10
C HIS A 66 -10.24 -18.61 12.15
N GLN A 67 -10.88 -18.17 11.07
CA GLN A 67 -11.41 -19.06 10.05
C GLN A 67 -10.28 -19.52 9.11
N GLN A 68 -10.37 -20.76 8.63
CA GLN A 68 -9.47 -21.26 7.60
C GLN A 68 -9.87 -20.68 6.23
N ASN A 69 -8.87 -20.44 5.37
CA ASN A 69 -9.04 -19.91 4.02
C ASN A 69 -9.66 -18.51 3.93
N ASP A 70 -9.58 -17.71 4.99
CA ASP A 70 -9.98 -16.30 4.96
C ASP A 70 -8.77 -15.34 4.86
N PHE A 71 -7.56 -15.87 5.03
CA PHE A 71 -6.30 -15.11 5.01
C PHE A 71 -6.22 -13.95 6.00
N SER A 72 -7.01 -14.02 7.08
CA SER A 72 -6.94 -13.06 8.18
C SER A 72 -5.52 -13.01 8.77
N PRO A 73 -4.98 -11.83 9.06
CA PRO A 73 -3.66 -11.68 9.67
C PRO A 73 -3.68 -11.97 11.18
N PHE A 74 -4.28 -13.09 11.55
CA PHE A 74 -4.31 -13.56 12.92
C PHE A 74 -2.88 -13.73 13.46
N ASN A 75 -2.57 -13.16 14.61
CA ASN A 75 -1.22 -13.08 15.20
C ASN A 75 -0.20 -12.21 14.43
N HIS A 76 -0.61 -11.43 13.43
CA HIS A 76 0.30 -10.46 12.82
C HIS A 76 0.74 -9.41 13.85
N PRO A 77 2.02 -8.97 13.88
CA PRO A 77 2.54 -8.04 14.89
C PRO A 77 1.71 -6.78 15.07
N ILE A 78 1.34 -6.14 13.96
CA ILE A 78 0.56 -4.89 13.98
C ILE A 78 -0.85 -5.14 14.55
N SER A 79 -1.55 -6.18 14.09
CA SER A 79 -2.87 -6.60 14.62
C SER A 79 -2.78 -6.97 16.11
N THR A 80 -1.69 -7.61 16.52
CA THR A 80 -1.45 -8.00 17.92
C THR A 80 -1.35 -6.78 18.84
N ILE A 81 -0.70 -5.69 18.41
CA ILE A 81 -0.64 -4.45 19.19
C ILE A 81 -2.05 -3.87 19.37
N VAL A 82 -2.83 -3.78 18.30
CA VAL A 82 -4.22 -3.29 18.36
C VAL A 82 -5.06 -4.18 19.29
N PHE A 83 -4.96 -5.50 19.14
CA PHE A 83 -5.63 -6.46 20.02
C PHE A 83 -5.34 -6.20 21.51
N TYR A 84 -4.05 -6.05 21.90
CA TYR A 84 -3.71 -5.80 23.30
C TYR A 84 -4.20 -4.44 23.80
N ILE A 85 -4.13 -3.40 22.98
CA ILE A 85 -4.65 -2.07 23.35
C ILE A 85 -6.16 -2.16 23.59
N CYS A 86 -6.93 -2.77 22.70
CA CYS A 86 -8.39 -2.91 22.83
C CYS A 86 -8.78 -3.86 23.98
N LYS A 87 -7.95 -4.86 24.29
CA LYS A 87 -8.20 -5.79 25.40
C LYS A 87 -7.97 -5.14 26.77
N ILE A 88 -7.00 -4.22 26.87
CA ILE A 88 -6.61 -3.58 28.14
C ILE A 88 -7.38 -2.27 28.35
N LEU A 89 -7.62 -1.53 27.28
CA LEU A 89 -8.26 -0.21 27.31
C LEU A 89 -9.64 -0.28 26.62
N PRO A 90 -10.62 0.53 27.05
CA PRO A 90 -11.98 0.52 26.53
C PRO A 90 -12.09 1.28 25.19
N PHE A 91 -11.18 1.01 24.25
CA PHE A 91 -11.17 1.60 22.93
C PHE A 91 -11.66 0.59 21.87
N LYS A 92 -12.35 1.06 20.86
CA LYS A 92 -12.71 0.27 19.68
C LYS A 92 -11.51 0.14 18.75
N ILE A 93 -11.51 -0.90 17.92
CA ILE A 93 -10.45 -1.17 16.94
C ILE A 93 -10.22 0.05 16.02
N GLU A 94 -11.30 0.59 15.46
CA GLU A 94 -11.28 1.71 14.55
C GLU A 94 -10.64 2.94 15.18
N SER A 95 -11.03 3.31 16.40
CA SER A 95 -10.43 4.43 17.14
C SER A 95 -8.93 4.25 17.35
N VAL A 96 -8.51 3.07 17.83
CA VAL A 96 -7.07 2.78 18.04
C VAL A 96 -6.30 2.94 16.74
N MET A 97 -6.80 2.34 15.66
CA MET A 97 -6.11 2.33 14.38
C MET A 97 -6.13 3.70 13.70
N PHE A 98 -7.24 4.43 13.79
CA PHE A 98 -7.37 5.74 13.20
C PHE A 98 -6.32 6.74 13.74
N TYR A 99 -6.12 6.77 15.06
CA TYR A 99 -5.20 7.72 15.69
C TYR A 99 -3.76 7.21 15.79
N MET A 100 -3.52 5.92 15.67
CA MET A 100 -2.19 5.32 15.90
C MET A 100 -1.13 5.84 14.93
N SER A 101 -1.48 6.10 13.66
CA SER A 101 -0.56 6.69 12.68
C SER A 101 -0.08 8.07 13.12
N ALA A 102 -0.99 8.92 13.61
CA ALA A 102 -0.64 10.24 14.09
C ALA A 102 0.23 10.21 15.38
N LEU A 103 0.08 9.16 16.19
CA LEU A 103 0.88 8.96 17.40
C LEU A 103 2.28 8.41 17.10
N LEU A 104 2.40 7.48 16.17
CA LEU A 104 3.68 6.78 15.90
C LEU A 104 4.55 7.50 14.86
N ALA A 105 3.97 8.04 13.81
CA ALA A 105 4.74 8.63 12.73
C ALA A 105 5.64 9.81 13.15
N PRO A 106 5.23 10.75 14.04
CA PRO A 106 6.12 11.83 14.45
C PRO A 106 7.37 11.39 15.23
N LEU A 107 7.45 10.11 15.66
CA LEU A 107 8.65 9.55 16.29
C LEU A 107 9.88 9.61 15.37
N ILE A 108 9.71 9.75 14.05
CA ILE A 108 10.80 9.93 13.08
C ILE A 108 11.68 11.14 13.42
N ALA A 109 11.13 12.15 14.09
CA ALA A 109 11.89 13.32 14.52
C ALA A 109 13.06 12.95 15.45
N LEU A 110 12.93 11.89 16.27
CA LEU A 110 13.95 11.50 17.23
C LEU A 110 15.25 11.04 16.57
N PRO A 111 15.29 10.01 15.70
CA PRO A 111 16.53 9.61 15.04
C PRO A 111 17.08 10.73 14.14
N VAL A 112 16.26 11.58 13.53
CA VAL A 112 16.70 12.74 12.75
C VAL A 112 17.51 13.71 13.61
N ILE A 113 17.02 14.07 14.80
CA ILE A 113 17.72 14.95 15.74
C ILE A 113 19.01 14.29 16.25
N LEU A 114 18.96 13.00 16.57
CA LEU A 114 20.10 12.24 17.07
C LEU A 114 21.21 12.17 16.04
N ILE A 115 20.91 11.89 14.77
CA ILE A 115 21.86 11.90 13.65
C ILE A 115 22.50 13.29 13.50
N SER A 116 21.69 14.35 13.50
CA SER A 116 22.19 15.70 13.37
C SER A 116 23.09 16.12 14.56
N ASN A 117 22.80 15.64 15.77
CA ASN A 117 23.64 15.85 16.94
C ASN A 117 25.03 15.21 16.78
N GLU A 118 25.13 14.06 16.10
CA GLU A 118 26.41 13.43 15.78
C GLU A 118 27.28 14.32 14.85
N PHE A 119 26.68 15.19 14.04
CA PHE A 119 27.36 16.20 13.21
C PHE A 119 27.68 17.50 13.95
N LYS A 120 27.33 17.58 15.25
CA LYS A 120 27.41 18.81 16.04
C LYS A 120 26.59 19.97 15.45
N ALA A 121 25.50 19.68 14.72
CA ALA A 121 24.64 20.64 14.01
C ALA A 121 23.19 20.57 14.54
N LEU A 122 23.01 20.66 15.86
CA LEU A 122 21.69 20.49 16.52
C LEU A 122 20.63 21.49 16.01
N LYS A 123 21.02 22.72 15.60
CA LYS A 123 20.09 23.67 14.98
C LYS A 123 19.57 23.17 13.63
N ALA A 124 20.45 22.61 12.81
CA ALA A 124 20.06 21.96 11.55
C ALA A 124 19.12 20.76 11.82
N GLY A 125 19.41 19.99 12.87
CA GLY A 125 18.56 18.90 13.33
C GLY A 125 17.16 19.32 13.78
N ALA A 126 17.04 20.52 14.36
CA ALA A 126 15.72 21.04 14.71
C ALA A 126 14.88 21.31 13.46
N VAL A 127 15.42 22.02 12.46
CA VAL A 127 14.73 22.25 11.17
C VAL A 127 14.37 20.91 10.50
N ALA A 128 15.34 19.98 10.44
CA ALA A 128 15.15 18.67 9.85
C ALA A 128 14.03 17.87 10.54
N ALA A 129 13.92 17.95 11.87
CA ALA A 129 12.87 17.28 12.64
C ALA A 129 11.47 17.81 12.29
N PHE A 130 11.30 19.14 12.26
CA PHE A 130 10.03 19.75 11.86
C PHE A 130 9.67 19.44 10.40
N MET A 131 10.64 19.47 9.49
CA MET A 131 10.40 19.11 8.09
C MET A 131 10.05 17.62 7.93
N SER A 132 10.80 16.71 8.55
CA SER A 132 10.62 15.27 8.36
C SER A 132 9.23 14.77 8.75
N VAL A 133 8.54 15.43 9.67
CA VAL A 133 7.21 15.03 10.13
C VAL A 133 6.07 15.51 9.22
N ILE A 134 6.32 16.49 8.31
CA ILE A 134 5.30 17.09 7.43
C ILE A 134 5.63 17.00 5.93
N LEU A 135 6.83 16.55 5.53
CA LEU A 135 7.14 16.38 4.11
C LEU A 135 6.13 15.46 3.44
N PRO A 136 5.58 15.81 2.24
CA PRO A 136 4.43 15.14 1.64
C PRO A 136 4.63 13.64 1.48
N GLY A 137 5.79 13.17 1.01
CA GLY A 137 6.07 11.76 0.80
C GLY A 137 5.99 10.91 2.08
N TYR A 138 6.17 11.52 3.26
CA TYR A 138 5.99 10.85 4.54
C TYR A 138 4.62 11.12 5.15
N LEU A 139 4.13 12.35 5.09
CA LEU A 139 2.85 12.75 5.68
C LEU A 139 1.68 11.98 5.09
N VAL A 140 1.60 11.88 3.75
CA VAL A 140 0.52 11.20 3.03
C VAL A 140 0.40 9.75 3.48
N ARG A 141 1.52 9.04 3.58
CA ARG A 141 1.56 7.62 3.99
C ARG A 141 1.46 7.38 5.49
N THR A 142 1.36 8.43 6.27
CA THR A 142 1.25 8.37 7.73
C THR A 142 0.19 9.32 8.28
N SER A 143 -0.80 9.69 7.44
CA SER A 143 -1.93 10.53 7.82
C SER A 143 -2.88 9.80 8.77
N LEU A 144 -3.87 10.52 9.30
CA LEU A 144 -4.92 9.90 10.11
C LEU A 144 -5.70 8.86 9.32
N GLY A 145 -6.02 7.75 9.96
CA GLY A 145 -6.72 6.63 9.33
C GLY A 145 -5.86 5.79 8.37
N TYR A 146 -4.67 6.28 7.98
CA TYR A 146 -3.71 5.53 7.17
C TYR A 146 -2.93 4.58 8.07
N PHE A 147 -3.54 3.48 8.45
CA PHE A 147 -2.95 2.50 9.34
C PHE A 147 -2.22 1.41 8.57
N ASP A 148 -0.91 1.53 8.51
CA ASP A 148 -0.02 0.61 7.80
C ASP A 148 1.34 0.54 8.51
N SER A 149 2.17 -0.42 8.14
CA SER A 149 3.56 -0.56 8.60
C SER A 149 4.41 0.71 8.37
N ASP A 150 4.04 1.55 7.42
CA ASP A 150 4.72 2.78 7.04
C ASP A 150 4.91 3.78 8.21
N MET A 151 4.05 3.70 9.22
CA MET A 151 4.15 4.52 10.45
C MET A 151 5.55 4.49 11.09
N LEU A 152 6.24 3.36 11.06
CA LEU A 152 7.55 3.16 11.71
C LEU A 152 8.65 2.67 10.76
N ASN A 153 8.35 2.33 9.51
CA ASN A 153 9.33 1.78 8.56
C ASN A 153 10.57 2.65 8.43
N VAL A 154 10.38 3.95 8.17
CA VAL A 154 11.51 4.89 8.02
C VAL A 154 12.18 5.16 9.36
N THR A 155 11.40 5.22 10.43
CA THR A 155 11.90 5.46 11.79
C THR A 155 12.87 4.37 12.22
N PHE A 156 12.54 3.09 12.02
CA PHE A 156 13.46 1.98 12.34
C PHE A 156 14.74 2.02 11.51
N ALA A 157 14.63 2.28 10.20
CA ALA A 157 15.80 2.39 9.33
C ALA A 157 16.75 3.50 9.79
N LEU A 158 16.21 4.68 10.15
CA LEU A 158 17.00 5.79 10.66
C LEU A 158 17.63 5.49 12.02
N PHE A 159 16.94 4.76 12.92
CA PHE A 159 17.55 4.32 14.17
C PHE A 159 18.72 3.38 13.95
N ILE A 160 18.61 2.43 13.02
CA ILE A 160 19.72 1.54 12.67
C ILE A 160 20.92 2.37 12.16
N ILE A 161 20.68 3.31 11.23
CA ILE A 161 21.73 4.21 10.72
C ILE A 161 22.34 5.06 11.85
N TYR A 162 21.51 5.64 12.73
CA TYR A 162 21.98 6.40 13.88
C TYR A 162 22.91 5.55 14.78
N LEU A 163 22.47 4.34 15.12
CA LEU A 163 23.25 3.46 16.02
C LEU A 163 24.60 3.07 15.41
N LEU A 164 24.63 2.83 14.09
CA LEU A 164 25.87 2.57 13.38
C LEU A 164 26.77 3.81 13.31
N ILE A 165 26.23 5.00 13.05
CA ILE A 165 26.98 6.28 13.11
C ILE A 165 27.52 6.50 14.51
N ARG A 166 26.73 6.24 15.53
CA ARG A 166 27.14 6.39 16.93
C ARG A 166 28.25 5.39 17.29
N LEU A 167 28.16 4.16 16.81
CA LEU A 167 29.23 3.17 16.98
C LEU A 167 30.55 3.67 16.35
N LEU A 168 30.48 4.28 15.14
CA LEU A 168 31.67 4.83 14.47
C LEU A 168 32.29 6.00 15.25
N ASN A 169 31.50 6.79 15.95
CA ASN A 169 31.96 7.98 16.69
C ASN A 169 32.37 7.70 18.15
N ALA A 170 31.71 6.75 18.80
CA ALA A 170 31.93 6.40 20.20
C ALA A 170 32.25 4.91 20.34
N ASN A 171 33.17 4.59 21.25
CA ASN A 171 33.56 3.20 21.51
C ASN A 171 32.80 2.64 22.72
N GLU A 172 31.47 2.62 22.65
CA GLU A 172 30.63 2.10 23.73
C GLU A 172 30.06 0.73 23.38
N GLN A 173 30.24 -0.28 24.24
CA GLN A 173 29.84 -1.69 23.98
C GLN A 173 28.36 -1.86 23.62
N LYS A 174 27.46 -1.04 24.17
CA LYS A 174 26.03 -1.11 23.85
C LYS A 174 25.73 -0.89 22.37
N PHE A 175 26.50 -0.06 21.66
CA PHE A 175 26.31 0.20 20.23
C PHE A 175 26.80 -0.94 19.33
N ILE A 176 27.43 -1.98 19.89
CA ILE A 176 27.75 -3.19 19.17
C ILE A 176 26.50 -4.07 18.98
N VAL A 177 25.63 -4.14 19.99
CA VAL A 177 24.47 -5.05 20.05
C VAL A 177 23.17 -4.37 19.63
N LEU A 178 22.97 -3.10 20.01
CA LEU A 178 21.72 -2.37 19.76
C LEU A 178 21.30 -2.34 18.27
N PRO A 179 22.19 -2.22 17.27
CA PRO A 179 21.76 -2.32 15.88
C PRO A 179 21.09 -3.65 15.56
N GLY A 180 21.57 -4.77 16.10
CA GLY A 180 20.93 -6.08 15.96
C GLY A 180 19.54 -6.15 16.60
N VAL A 181 19.37 -5.55 17.77
CA VAL A 181 18.05 -5.44 18.43
C VAL A 181 17.09 -4.64 17.58
N PHE A 182 17.51 -3.49 17.04
CA PHE A 182 16.64 -2.67 16.18
C PHE A 182 16.32 -3.35 14.84
N VAL A 183 17.24 -4.15 14.31
CA VAL A 183 16.96 -5.00 13.13
C VAL A 183 15.91 -6.05 13.47
N SER A 184 15.96 -6.68 14.64
CA SER A 184 14.92 -7.63 15.07
C SER A 184 13.54 -6.97 15.20
N LEU A 185 13.48 -5.77 15.78
CA LEU A 185 12.25 -4.98 15.87
C LEU A 185 11.72 -4.59 14.49
N TYR A 186 12.60 -4.18 13.58
CA TYR A 186 12.21 -3.77 12.25
C TYR A 186 11.69 -4.96 11.42
N LEU A 187 12.35 -6.10 11.44
CA LEU A 187 11.90 -7.32 10.77
C LEU A 187 10.58 -7.84 11.35
N TRP A 188 10.40 -7.72 12.67
CA TRP A 188 9.14 -8.07 13.32
C TRP A 188 8.01 -7.14 12.89
N TRP A 189 8.27 -5.83 12.79
CA TRP A 189 7.30 -4.84 12.36
C TRP A 189 6.95 -4.98 10.88
N TYR A 190 7.98 -5.13 10.02
CA TYR A 190 7.84 -5.18 8.56
C TYR A 190 8.85 -6.14 7.95
N GLN A 191 8.40 -7.33 7.62
CA GLN A 191 9.26 -8.39 7.09
C GLN A 191 9.96 -8.01 5.77
N SER A 192 9.28 -7.25 4.88
CA SER A 192 9.88 -6.81 3.60
C SER A 192 11.05 -5.82 3.76
N SER A 193 11.37 -5.38 4.97
CA SER A 193 12.54 -4.52 5.26
C SER A 193 13.89 -5.18 5.01
N TYR A 194 13.93 -6.49 4.76
CA TYR A 194 15.18 -7.24 4.51
C TYR A 194 16.11 -6.58 3.50
N ALA A 195 15.59 -6.16 2.34
CA ALA A 195 16.38 -5.57 1.27
C ALA A 195 17.09 -4.28 1.72
N LEU A 196 16.37 -3.42 2.45
CA LEU A 196 16.91 -2.18 2.98
C LEU A 196 17.94 -2.44 4.07
N ILE A 197 17.66 -3.36 5.00
CA ILE A 197 18.59 -3.73 6.08
C ILE A 197 19.88 -4.28 5.49
N LEU A 198 19.82 -5.22 4.55
CA LEU A 198 20.98 -5.78 3.89
C LEU A 198 21.80 -4.72 3.13
N SER A 199 21.13 -3.76 2.49
CA SER A 199 21.78 -2.64 1.82
C SER A 199 22.51 -1.72 2.83
N ILE A 200 21.92 -1.43 3.99
CA ILE A 200 22.56 -0.65 5.05
C ILE A 200 23.81 -1.38 5.59
N ILE A 201 23.69 -2.70 5.84
CA ILE A 201 24.82 -3.51 6.32
C ILE A 201 25.94 -3.56 5.27
N PHE A 202 25.59 -3.73 4.01
CA PHE A 202 26.56 -3.74 2.90
C PHE A 202 27.35 -2.43 2.83
N ILE A 203 26.67 -1.29 2.87
CA ILE A 203 27.35 0.02 2.89
C ILE A 203 28.18 0.19 4.15
N PHE A 204 27.70 -0.26 5.32
CA PHE A 204 28.46 -0.21 6.57
C PHE A 204 29.72 -1.10 6.50
N PHE A 205 29.62 -2.27 5.89
CA PHE A 205 30.78 -3.17 5.67
C PHE A 205 31.81 -2.54 4.73
N ILE A 206 31.38 -2.00 3.58
CA ILE A 206 32.28 -1.29 2.65
C ILE A 206 32.93 -0.08 3.34
N TYR A 207 32.15 0.71 4.09
CA TYR A 207 32.66 1.83 4.87
C TYR A 207 33.75 1.38 5.87
N THR A 208 33.49 0.28 6.58
CA THR A 208 34.44 -0.28 7.55
C THR A 208 35.73 -0.71 6.86
N LEU A 209 35.65 -1.41 5.73
CA LEU A 209 36.83 -1.83 4.96
C LEU A 209 37.65 -0.63 4.43
N ALA A 210 36.96 0.41 3.97
CA ALA A 210 37.61 1.58 3.36
C ALA A 210 38.27 2.52 4.39
N PHE A 211 37.63 2.73 5.54
CA PHE A 211 38.03 3.79 6.47
C PHE A 211 38.40 3.33 7.89
N MET A 212 37.94 2.11 8.31
CA MET A 212 38.10 1.67 9.71
C MET A 212 38.39 0.16 9.80
N ARG A 213 39.19 -0.35 8.90
CA ARG A 213 39.49 -1.79 8.74
C ARG A 213 39.97 -2.49 10.02
N SER A 214 40.73 -1.82 10.88
CA SER A 214 41.26 -2.36 12.12
C SER A 214 40.29 -2.39 13.28
N ARG A 215 39.08 -1.79 13.13
CA ARG A 215 38.15 -1.62 14.21
C ARG A 215 37.23 -2.84 14.34
N ILE A 216 37.56 -3.70 15.31
CA ILE A 216 36.89 -4.99 15.50
C ILE A 216 35.41 -4.83 15.90
N GLU A 217 35.06 -3.77 16.61
CA GLU A 217 33.69 -3.46 17.06
C GLU A 217 32.70 -3.35 15.91
N ASN A 218 33.16 -2.85 14.75
CA ASN A 218 32.34 -2.77 13.56
C ASN A 218 31.95 -4.16 13.04
N TYR A 219 32.89 -5.10 13.00
CA TYR A 219 32.64 -6.49 12.57
C TYR A 219 31.76 -7.23 13.59
N GLN A 220 31.91 -6.92 14.88
CA GLN A 220 31.03 -7.44 15.92
C GLN A 220 29.59 -6.94 15.76
N ALA A 221 29.39 -5.66 15.43
CA ALA A 221 28.04 -5.13 15.13
C ALA A 221 27.44 -5.80 13.90
N ILE A 222 28.22 -5.98 12.83
CA ILE A 222 27.78 -6.73 11.64
C ILE A 222 27.35 -8.15 12.03
N PHE A 223 28.10 -8.82 12.91
CA PHE A 223 27.76 -10.14 13.41
C PHE A 223 26.40 -10.15 14.12
N PHE A 224 26.16 -9.21 15.08
CA PHE A 224 24.89 -9.15 15.79
C PHE A 224 23.69 -8.78 14.90
N ILE A 225 23.89 -7.94 13.90
CA ILE A 225 22.86 -7.65 12.91
C ILE A 225 22.57 -8.90 12.07
N PHE A 226 23.61 -9.60 11.62
CA PHE A 226 23.47 -10.76 10.76
C PHE A 226 22.81 -11.94 11.49
N ILE A 227 23.14 -12.16 12.77
CA ILE A 227 22.46 -13.18 13.59
C ILE A 227 20.97 -12.86 13.76
N SER A 228 20.60 -11.58 13.89
CA SER A 228 19.20 -11.15 13.95
C SER A 228 18.45 -11.50 12.67
N ILE A 229 19.06 -11.29 11.51
CA ILE A 229 18.47 -11.59 10.20
C ILE A 229 18.32 -13.12 10.04
N VAL A 230 19.37 -13.87 10.29
CA VAL A 230 19.38 -15.34 10.09
C VAL A 230 18.39 -16.02 11.01
N SER A 231 18.41 -15.69 12.30
CA SER A 231 17.48 -16.29 13.26
C SER A 231 16.02 -15.90 12.96
N PHE A 232 15.76 -14.66 12.56
CA PHE A 232 14.44 -14.25 12.13
C PHE A 232 13.96 -15.02 10.90
N ASN A 233 14.81 -15.18 9.88
CA ASN A 233 14.49 -15.94 8.68
C ASN A 233 14.17 -17.41 8.97
N ILE A 234 14.90 -18.03 9.90
CA ILE A 234 14.63 -19.41 10.33
C ILE A 234 13.29 -19.50 11.05
N PHE A 235 13.06 -18.64 12.04
CA PHE A 235 11.85 -18.67 12.86
C PHE A 235 10.58 -18.28 12.11
N SER A 236 10.66 -17.40 11.11
CA SER A 236 9.50 -16.96 10.32
C SER A 236 8.90 -18.05 9.44
N LYS A 237 9.61 -19.15 9.22
CA LYS A 237 9.15 -20.29 8.42
C LYS A 237 8.25 -21.26 9.21
N ASP A 238 8.22 -21.16 10.53
CA ASP A 238 7.40 -21.99 11.38
C ASP A 238 6.17 -21.21 11.91
N PRO A 239 4.97 -21.53 11.44
CA PRO A 239 3.73 -20.87 11.89
C PRO A 239 3.48 -20.99 13.40
N LEU A 240 3.97 -22.06 14.05
CA LEU A 240 3.75 -22.30 15.49
C LEU A 240 4.46 -21.28 16.39
N ILE A 241 5.52 -20.65 15.89
CA ILE A 241 6.33 -19.71 16.65
C ILE A 241 6.22 -18.26 16.14
N ALA A 242 5.42 -18.03 15.09
CA ALA A 242 5.31 -16.74 14.45
C ALA A 242 4.99 -15.58 15.42
N ASN A 243 4.10 -15.80 16.40
CA ASN A 243 3.74 -14.81 17.42
C ASN A 243 4.83 -14.59 18.50
N LYS A 244 5.84 -15.49 18.59
CA LYS A 244 6.95 -15.43 19.55
C LYS A 244 8.27 -15.05 18.92
N ILE A 245 8.27 -14.81 17.61
CA ILE A 245 9.51 -14.64 16.81
C ILE A 245 10.40 -13.51 17.34
N LEU A 246 9.83 -12.40 17.77
CA LEU A 246 10.60 -11.28 18.34
C LEU A 246 11.32 -11.70 19.62
N ILE A 247 10.61 -12.34 20.54
CA ILE A 247 11.17 -12.78 21.82
C ILE A 247 12.29 -13.79 21.59
N LEU A 248 12.06 -14.76 20.70
CA LEU A 248 13.05 -15.77 20.37
C LEU A 248 14.30 -15.15 19.73
N ASN A 249 14.10 -14.20 18.82
CA ASN A 249 15.20 -13.51 18.14
C ASN A 249 16.04 -12.69 19.16
N LEU A 250 15.39 -11.95 20.04
CA LEU A 250 16.07 -11.20 21.10
C LEU A 250 16.80 -12.14 22.09
N ALA A 251 16.22 -13.30 22.40
CA ALA A 251 16.87 -14.31 23.24
C ALA A 251 18.14 -14.87 22.58
N VAL A 252 18.13 -15.09 21.26
CA VAL A 252 19.34 -15.50 20.50
C VAL A 252 20.43 -14.43 20.61
N ILE A 253 20.11 -13.16 20.36
CA ILE A 253 21.04 -12.03 20.50
C ILE A 253 21.65 -11.99 21.90
N ALA A 254 20.78 -12.04 22.93
CA ALA A 254 21.22 -12.01 24.35
C ALA A 254 22.14 -13.19 24.69
N SER A 255 21.82 -14.37 24.20
CA SER A 255 22.64 -15.59 24.41
C SER A 255 24.03 -15.45 23.81
N PHE A 256 24.13 -15.00 22.55
CA PHE A 256 25.43 -14.76 21.92
C PHE A 256 26.21 -13.64 22.60
N TYR A 257 25.53 -12.58 23.04
CA TYR A 257 26.17 -11.51 23.82
C TYR A 257 26.76 -12.05 25.12
N ALA A 258 25.99 -12.84 25.89
CA ALA A 258 26.46 -13.47 27.12
C ALA A 258 27.67 -14.41 26.90
N ILE A 259 27.61 -15.23 25.81
CA ILE A 259 28.71 -16.11 25.42
C ILE A 259 29.99 -15.28 25.10
N PHE A 260 29.84 -14.19 24.36
CA PHE A 260 30.97 -13.35 23.98
C PHE A 260 31.53 -12.55 25.15
N CYS A 261 30.70 -12.13 26.11
CA CYS A 261 31.20 -11.53 27.36
C CYS A 261 32.04 -12.51 28.16
N LYS A 262 31.65 -13.80 28.18
CA LYS A 262 32.38 -14.85 28.92
C LYS A 262 33.63 -15.31 28.16
N TYR A 263 33.57 -15.44 26.85
CA TYR A 263 34.63 -16.01 26.01
C TYR A 263 35.16 -14.99 24.98
N LYS A 264 35.88 -13.96 25.45
CA LYS A 264 36.40 -12.86 24.61
C LYS A 264 37.19 -13.31 23.38
N LYS A 265 37.87 -14.46 23.46
CA LYS A 265 38.65 -15.06 22.33
C LYS A 265 37.75 -15.40 21.12
N LEU A 266 36.44 -15.64 21.31
CA LEU A 266 35.52 -15.90 20.22
C LEU A 266 35.31 -14.67 19.33
N LEU A 267 35.52 -13.49 19.86
CA LEU A 267 35.45 -12.22 19.13
C LEU A 267 36.72 -11.87 18.33
N SER A 268 37.66 -12.81 18.19
CA SER A 268 38.82 -12.58 17.33
C SER A 268 38.42 -12.38 15.86
N PRO A 269 39.15 -11.61 15.06
CA PRO A 269 38.83 -11.38 13.63
C PRO A 269 38.64 -12.67 12.85
N ARG A 270 39.47 -13.65 13.09
CA ARG A 270 39.41 -14.97 12.43
C ARG A 270 38.09 -15.69 12.74
N ASN A 271 37.70 -15.75 14.02
CA ASN A 271 36.50 -16.46 14.43
C ASN A 271 35.23 -15.72 13.92
N LEU A 272 35.21 -14.38 13.98
CA LEU A 272 34.12 -13.58 13.43
C LEU A 272 33.95 -13.79 11.91
N SER A 273 35.05 -13.88 11.16
CA SER A 273 35.00 -14.19 9.73
C SER A 273 34.41 -15.57 9.46
N ILE A 274 34.80 -16.58 10.24
CA ILE A 274 34.22 -17.93 10.13
C ILE A 274 32.73 -17.93 10.47
N PHE A 275 32.32 -17.28 11.57
CA PHE A 275 30.91 -17.18 11.95
C PHE A 275 30.08 -16.45 10.89
N LEU A 276 30.58 -15.34 10.35
CA LEU A 276 29.89 -14.61 9.29
C LEU A 276 29.76 -15.45 8.01
N ALA A 277 30.78 -16.21 7.64
CA ALA A 277 30.71 -17.11 6.48
C ALA A 277 29.70 -18.24 6.69
N ILE A 278 29.65 -18.84 7.87
CA ILE A 278 28.68 -19.89 8.23
C ILE A 278 27.25 -19.29 8.18
N MET A 279 27.05 -18.12 8.78
CA MET A 279 25.75 -17.45 8.79
C MET A 279 25.28 -17.06 7.39
N LEU A 280 26.19 -16.59 6.54
CA LEU A 280 25.89 -16.31 5.15
C LEU A 280 25.47 -17.58 4.40
N ALA A 281 26.17 -18.69 4.62
CA ALA A 281 25.79 -19.96 4.03
C ALA A 281 24.40 -20.43 4.49
N ILE A 282 24.12 -20.32 5.79
CA ILE A 282 22.80 -20.63 6.36
C ILE A 282 21.73 -19.69 5.73
N PHE A 283 22.01 -18.40 5.66
CA PHE A 283 21.07 -17.42 5.07
C PHE A 283 20.73 -17.74 3.61
N ILE A 284 21.75 -18.11 2.80
CA ILE A 284 21.56 -18.53 1.40
C ILE A 284 20.75 -19.84 1.35
N TYR A 285 21.11 -20.83 2.17
CA TYR A 285 20.41 -22.12 2.21
C TYR A 285 18.93 -21.99 2.51
N PHE A 286 18.56 -21.06 3.41
CA PHE A 286 17.16 -20.77 3.74
C PHE A 286 16.46 -19.77 2.79
N GLY A 287 17.06 -19.50 1.60
CA GLY A 287 16.44 -18.62 0.59
C GLY A 287 16.38 -17.14 1.01
N GLY A 288 17.40 -16.67 1.76
CA GLY A 288 17.42 -15.31 2.27
C GLY A 288 17.43 -14.21 1.20
N PHE A 289 17.83 -14.52 -0.05
CA PHE A 289 17.79 -13.59 -1.18
C PHE A 289 16.51 -13.70 -2.01
N ASP A 290 15.67 -14.72 -1.82
CA ASP A 290 14.50 -14.99 -2.66
C ASP A 290 13.53 -13.80 -2.66
N LEU A 291 13.28 -13.20 -1.49
CA LEU A 291 12.44 -12.01 -1.35
C LEU A 291 13.00 -10.81 -2.13
N ILE A 292 14.33 -10.62 -2.14
CA ILE A 292 14.98 -9.51 -2.84
C ILE A 292 14.85 -9.72 -4.35
N ILE A 293 15.14 -10.94 -4.82
CA ILE A 293 15.05 -11.31 -6.23
C ILE A 293 13.62 -11.14 -6.72
N SER A 294 12.65 -11.65 -5.96
CA SER A 294 11.22 -11.49 -6.25
C SER A 294 10.81 -10.01 -6.34
N LYS A 295 11.23 -9.17 -5.39
CA LYS A 295 10.91 -7.73 -5.40
C LYS A 295 11.55 -6.99 -6.57
N ILE A 296 12.79 -7.30 -6.94
CA ILE A 296 13.43 -6.73 -8.13
C ILE A 296 12.67 -7.14 -9.38
N GLY A 297 12.30 -8.41 -9.51
CA GLY A 297 11.48 -8.93 -10.60
C GLY A 297 10.16 -8.16 -10.73
N SER A 298 9.44 -8.02 -9.62
CA SER A 298 8.12 -7.39 -9.60
C SER A 298 8.16 -5.88 -9.87
N TYR A 299 9.02 -5.12 -9.17
CA TYR A 299 9.02 -3.65 -9.25
C TYR A 299 9.84 -3.07 -10.40
N VAL A 300 10.97 -3.69 -10.73
CA VAL A 300 11.89 -3.16 -11.75
C VAL A 300 11.62 -3.79 -13.11
N LEU A 301 11.53 -5.13 -13.16
CA LEU A 301 11.30 -5.85 -14.40
C LEU A 301 9.83 -5.97 -14.77
N LYS A 302 8.92 -5.67 -13.81
CA LYS A 302 7.46 -5.82 -13.98
C LYS A 302 7.07 -7.19 -14.54
N SER A 303 7.90 -8.19 -14.26
CA SER A 303 7.66 -9.57 -14.68
C SER A 303 6.53 -10.15 -13.83
N SER A 304 5.56 -10.82 -14.47
CA SER A 304 4.65 -11.68 -13.74
C SER A 304 5.47 -12.78 -13.08
N SER A 305 5.26 -13.02 -11.80
CA SER A 305 5.90 -14.14 -11.06
C SER A 305 5.53 -15.51 -11.64
N GLU A 306 4.62 -15.55 -12.59
CA GLU A 306 4.00 -16.75 -13.15
C GLU A 306 4.53 -17.15 -14.54
N VAL A 307 5.53 -16.45 -15.08
CA VAL A 307 6.16 -16.83 -16.37
C VAL A 307 6.74 -18.28 -16.37
N ALA A 308 6.97 -18.85 -15.18
CA ALA A 308 7.39 -20.24 -15.06
C ALA A 308 6.22 -21.26 -15.15
N ASN A 309 4.96 -20.81 -15.20
CA ASN A 309 3.77 -21.63 -15.24
C ASN A 309 3.06 -21.53 -16.59
N LYS A 310 2.22 -22.54 -16.87
CA LYS A 310 1.45 -22.74 -18.11
C LYS A 310 0.50 -21.56 -18.47
N PHE A 311 0.28 -20.60 -17.56
CA PHE A 311 -0.72 -19.56 -17.67
C PHE A 311 -0.10 -18.16 -17.67
N HIS A 312 -0.58 -17.28 -18.55
CA HIS A 312 -0.10 -15.91 -18.76
C HIS A 312 -1.07 -14.88 -18.18
N PHE A 313 -1.01 -14.67 -16.86
CA PHE A 313 -1.79 -13.62 -16.22
C PHE A 313 -1.11 -12.25 -16.32
N ILE A 314 -1.91 -11.19 -16.32
CA ILE A 314 -1.38 -9.82 -16.26
C ILE A 314 -0.79 -9.58 -14.88
N SER A 315 0.41 -8.99 -14.86
CA SER A 315 1.03 -8.58 -13.60
C SER A 315 0.26 -7.41 -12.98
N GLU A 316 -0.13 -7.53 -11.71
CA GLU A 316 -0.76 -6.50 -10.91
C GLU A 316 0.06 -5.21 -10.88
N TYR A 317 1.37 -5.29 -10.89
CA TYR A 317 2.30 -4.15 -10.87
C TYR A 317 2.20 -3.24 -12.09
N THR A 318 1.53 -3.66 -13.16
CA THR A 318 1.30 -2.82 -14.34
C THR A 318 0.09 -1.91 -14.21
N LEU A 319 -0.82 -2.20 -13.29
CA LEU A 319 -2.12 -1.54 -13.17
C LEU A 319 -2.31 -0.77 -11.86
N ILE A 320 -1.52 -1.08 -10.83
CA ILE A 320 -1.58 -0.39 -9.54
C ILE A 320 -0.94 1.00 -9.67
N ASP A 321 -1.71 2.05 -9.38
CA ASP A 321 -1.25 3.44 -9.50
C ASP A 321 -0.06 3.76 -8.59
N GLU A 322 0.01 3.18 -7.41
CA GLU A 322 1.13 3.36 -6.47
C GLU A 322 2.47 2.84 -7.01
N VAL A 323 2.45 1.94 -7.98
CA VAL A 323 3.64 1.34 -8.61
C VAL A 323 3.99 2.03 -9.93
N LYS A 324 3.14 2.94 -10.43
CA LYS A 324 3.45 3.74 -11.60
C LYS A 324 4.61 4.70 -11.30
N SER A 325 5.47 4.91 -12.30
CA SER A 325 6.56 5.87 -12.19
C SER A 325 6.02 7.28 -11.97
N ALA A 326 6.62 8.00 -11.01
CA ALA A 326 6.28 9.38 -10.74
C ALA A 326 6.75 10.29 -11.88
N SER A 327 5.93 11.28 -12.26
CA SER A 327 6.44 12.37 -13.08
C SER A 327 7.53 13.15 -12.30
N PRO A 328 8.52 13.77 -12.98
CA PRO A 328 9.59 14.51 -12.30
C PRO A 328 9.06 15.61 -11.36
N LEU A 329 7.97 16.30 -11.74
CA LEU A 329 7.37 17.34 -10.90
C LEU A 329 6.69 16.74 -9.66
N TYR A 330 5.99 15.63 -9.82
CA TYR A 330 5.35 14.92 -8.72
C TYR A 330 6.38 14.36 -7.74
N PHE A 331 7.50 13.85 -8.27
CA PHE A 331 8.64 13.41 -7.48
C PHE A 331 9.22 14.53 -6.61
N VAL A 332 9.47 15.72 -7.20
CA VAL A 332 9.96 16.90 -6.46
C VAL A 332 8.97 17.30 -5.36
N TYR A 333 7.69 17.34 -5.69
CA TYR A 333 6.61 17.68 -4.74
C TYR A 333 6.60 16.73 -3.55
N PHE A 334 6.62 15.41 -3.80
CA PHE A 334 6.59 14.42 -2.73
C PHE A 334 7.84 14.43 -1.85
N MET A 335 9.02 14.62 -2.44
CA MET A 335 10.28 14.57 -1.67
C MET A 335 10.57 15.82 -0.86
N ALA A 336 10.23 17.00 -1.38
CA ALA A 336 10.70 18.26 -0.81
C ALA A 336 9.62 19.36 -0.74
N GLY A 337 8.45 19.14 -1.34
CA GLY A 337 7.40 20.15 -1.49
C GLY A 337 7.74 21.24 -2.52
N ASN A 338 9.03 21.50 -2.81
CA ASN A 338 9.49 22.55 -3.72
C ASN A 338 10.86 22.22 -4.30
N ILE A 339 11.09 22.61 -5.57
CA ILE A 339 12.36 22.36 -6.29
C ILE A 339 13.55 23.04 -5.63
N LEU A 340 13.41 24.25 -5.09
CA LEU A 340 14.50 24.98 -4.45
C LEU A 340 14.96 24.30 -3.17
N ILE A 341 14.02 23.73 -2.41
CA ILE A 341 14.32 22.93 -1.21
C ILE A 341 15.09 21.67 -1.61
N LEU A 342 14.66 20.99 -2.68
CA LEU A 342 15.35 19.80 -3.17
C LEU A 342 16.78 20.10 -3.63
N LEU A 343 16.99 21.15 -4.42
CA LEU A 343 18.33 21.57 -4.86
C LEU A 343 19.24 21.93 -3.68
N ALA A 344 18.72 22.70 -2.71
CA ALA A 344 19.45 23.02 -1.48
C ALA A 344 19.79 21.75 -0.67
N ALA A 345 18.85 20.79 -0.59
CA ALA A 345 19.07 19.51 0.07
C ALA A 345 20.14 18.67 -0.64
N VAL A 346 20.17 18.64 -1.98
CA VAL A 346 21.22 17.92 -2.73
C VAL A 346 22.60 18.49 -2.40
N ILE A 347 22.75 19.84 -2.41
CA ILE A 347 24.01 20.50 -2.03
C ILE A 347 24.37 20.16 -0.58
N GLY A 348 23.40 20.23 0.33
CA GLY A 348 23.58 19.88 1.74
C GLY A 348 23.97 18.42 1.96
N TYR A 349 23.38 17.48 1.18
CA TYR A 349 23.73 16.06 1.22
C TYR A 349 25.18 15.82 0.84
N LEU A 350 25.62 16.39 -0.28
CA LEU A 350 27.00 16.29 -0.73
C LEU A 350 27.95 16.90 0.31
N ALA A 351 27.65 18.10 0.83
CA ALA A 351 28.45 18.74 1.86
C ALA A 351 28.55 17.89 3.16
N LEU A 352 27.45 17.23 3.57
CA LEU A 352 27.45 16.29 4.70
C LEU A 352 28.34 15.07 4.42
N CYS A 353 28.21 14.46 3.25
CA CYS A 353 29.01 13.27 2.90
C CYS A 353 30.50 13.59 2.87
N PHE A 354 30.89 14.76 2.36
CA PHE A 354 32.28 15.19 2.33
C PHE A 354 32.84 15.53 3.71
N LYS A 355 32.07 16.26 4.53
CA LYS A 355 32.53 16.73 5.84
C LYS A 355 32.35 15.67 6.93
N PHE A 356 31.30 14.86 6.83
CA PHE A 356 30.92 13.83 7.80
C PHE A 356 30.68 12.50 7.10
N ARG A 357 31.77 11.81 6.76
CA ARG A 357 31.75 10.55 6.01
C ARG A 357 30.79 9.48 6.52
N PRO A 358 30.55 9.30 7.85
CA PRO A 358 29.57 8.34 8.33
C PRO A 358 28.14 8.53 7.78
N PHE A 359 27.82 9.73 7.26
CA PHE A 359 26.53 9.97 6.61
C PHE A 359 26.32 9.17 5.31
N LEU A 360 27.38 8.63 4.71
CA LEU A 360 27.30 7.69 3.59
C LEU A 360 26.47 6.45 3.92
N LEU A 361 26.28 6.10 5.20
CA LEU A 361 25.39 5.02 5.63
C LEU A 361 23.91 5.27 5.28
N SER A 362 23.56 6.49 4.92
CA SER A 362 22.21 6.85 4.43
C SER A 362 21.98 6.56 2.94
N LEU A 363 23.02 6.18 2.17
CA LEU A 363 22.92 5.87 0.73
C LEU A 363 21.80 4.87 0.37
N PRO A 364 21.53 3.81 1.16
CA PRO A 364 20.43 2.90 0.87
C PRO A 364 19.06 3.58 0.89
N LEU A 365 18.81 4.51 1.82
CA LEU A 365 17.57 5.28 1.84
C LEU A 365 17.46 6.24 0.65
N LEU A 366 18.58 6.86 0.25
CA LEU A 366 18.63 7.69 -0.95
C LEU A 366 18.33 6.86 -2.20
N GLY A 367 18.97 5.69 -2.33
CA GLY A 367 18.74 4.76 -3.45
C GLY A 367 17.29 4.30 -3.51
N LEU A 368 16.71 3.88 -2.37
CA LEU A 368 15.31 3.46 -2.32
C LEU A 368 14.36 4.60 -2.66
N GLY A 369 14.62 5.81 -2.15
CA GLY A 369 13.81 6.99 -2.48
C GLY A 369 13.87 7.36 -3.97
N THR A 370 15.03 7.24 -4.62
CA THR A 370 15.17 7.50 -6.07
C THR A 370 14.48 6.43 -6.93
N LEU A 371 14.26 5.22 -6.41
CA LEU A 371 13.45 4.20 -7.09
C LEU A 371 12.01 4.65 -7.32
N SER A 372 11.50 5.67 -6.60
CA SER A 372 10.16 6.20 -6.86
C SER A 372 9.98 6.78 -8.26
N LEU A 373 11.07 7.14 -8.96
CA LEU A 373 11.04 7.54 -10.37
C LEU A 373 10.72 6.38 -11.32
N PHE A 374 10.95 5.13 -10.89
CA PHE A 374 10.85 3.95 -11.76
C PHE A 374 9.85 2.92 -11.23
N GLY A 375 9.74 2.78 -9.92
CA GLY A 375 9.05 1.66 -9.26
C GLY A 375 7.92 2.07 -8.29
N GLY A 376 7.47 3.34 -8.34
CA GLY A 376 6.31 3.79 -7.57
C GLY A 376 6.58 4.86 -6.53
N VAL A 377 5.65 5.78 -6.42
CA VAL A 377 5.70 6.98 -5.56
C VAL A 377 5.90 6.65 -4.08
N ARG A 378 5.43 5.48 -3.65
CA ARG A 378 5.52 5.03 -2.25
C ARG A 378 6.93 5.01 -1.69
N PHE A 379 7.95 4.83 -2.53
CA PHE A 379 9.34 4.82 -2.07
C PHE A 379 9.88 6.21 -1.72
N ALA A 380 9.20 7.29 -2.13
CA ALA A 380 9.60 8.65 -1.81
C ALA A 380 9.72 8.92 -0.31
N MET A 381 8.91 8.24 0.52
CA MET A 381 8.92 8.43 1.97
C MET A 381 10.29 8.13 2.62
N TYR A 382 11.09 7.23 2.04
CA TYR A 382 12.39 6.84 2.60
C TYR A 382 13.45 7.91 2.47
N VAL A 383 13.35 8.79 1.47
CA VAL A 383 14.32 9.87 1.27
C VAL A 383 13.92 11.17 1.96
N THR A 384 12.66 11.36 2.32
CA THR A 384 12.17 12.60 2.95
C THR A 384 12.98 13.05 4.18
N PRO A 385 13.36 12.18 5.14
CA PRO A 385 14.17 12.60 6.27
C PRO A 385 15.60 12.96 5.88
N LEU A 386 16.12 12.38 4.80
CA LEU A 386 17.44 12.77 4.27
C LEU A 386 17.38 14.15 3.61
N VAL A 387 16.31 14.45 2.87
CA VAL A 387 16.05 15.79 2.33
C VAL A 387 15.99 16.80 3.47
N ALA A 388 15.25 16.50 4.53
CA ALA A 388 15.12 17.35 5.71
C ALA A 388 16.48 17.60 6.41
N LEU A 389 17.27 16.54 6.67
CA LEU A 389 18.59 16.62 7.29
C LEU A 389 19.57 17.44 6.42
N SER A 390 19.56 17.15 5.13
CA SER A 390 20.45 17.79 4.16
C SER A 390 20.12 19.27 3.97
N PHE A 391 18.83 19.60 3.90
CA PHE A 391 18.38 20.99 3.83
C PHE A 391 18.74 21.77 5.11
N GLY A 392 18.45 21.22 6.29
CA GLY A 392 18.82 21.83 7.56
C GLY A 392 20.32 22.06 7.67
N TYR A 393 21.14 21.11 7.17
CA TYR A 393 22.60 21.26 7.13
C TYR A 393 23.05 22.28 6.08
N PHE A 394 22.40 22.32 4.91
CA PHE A 394 22.65 23.34 3.90
C PHE A 394 22.47 24.74 4.48
N LEU A 395 21.38 25.01 5.19
CA LEU A 395 21.16 26.31 5.84
C LEU A 395 22.27 26.63 6.85
N HIS A 396 22.66 25.65 7.65
CA HIS A 396 23.75 25.82 8.61
C HIS A 396 25.08 26.11 7.91
N PHE A 397 25.40 25.37 6.85
CA PHE A 397 26.62 25.54 6.06
C PHE A 397 26.62 26.89 5.32
N PHE A 398 25.55 27.17 4.58
CA PHE A 398 25.39 28.36 3.75
C PHE A 398 25.53 29.66 4.56
N LEU A 399 24.82 29.77 5.70
CA LEU A 399 24.88 30.94 6.55
C LEU A 399 26.24 31.15 7.24
N ASN A 400 27.04 30.09 7.37
CA ASN A 400 28.41 30.22 7.91
C ASN A 400 29.43 30.64 6.89
N LEU A 401 29.09 30.70 5.58
CA LEU A 401 29.94 31.26 4.56
C LEU A 401 30.01 32.81 4.65
N PHE A 402 29.00 33.43 5.29
CA PHE A 402 28.91 34.87 5.43
C PHE A 402 29.40 35.30 6.81
N ASP A 403 30.14 36.41 6.87
CA ASP A 403 30.58 37.03 8.12
C ASP A 403 29.48 37.91 8.72
N LEU A 404 28.38 37.29 9.15
CA LEU A 404 27.26 37.97 9.77
C LEU A 404 27.35 37.90 11.30
N ARG A 405 26.77 38.89 11.99
CA ARG A 405 26.62 38.86 13.44
C ARG A 405 25.76 37.62 13.81
N ASN A 406 26.07 36.97 14.95
CA ASN A 406 25.36 35.75 15.39
C ASN A 406 23.82 35.89 15.51
N SER A 407 23.35 37.09 15.92
CA SER A 407 21.92 37.42 15.98
C SER A 407 21.28 37.38 14.58
N LEU A 408 21.96 37.99 13.60
CA LEU A 408 21.48 38.03 12.22
C LEU A 408 21.50 36.61 11.57
N LYS A 409 22.58 35.84 11.82
CA LYS A 409 22.65 34.44 11.38
C LYS A 409 21.48 33.62 11.92
N ASN A 410 21.17 33.79 13.22
CA ASN A 410 20.07 33.08 13.83
C ASN A 410 18.70 33.52 13.28
N LEU A 411 18.51 34.81 13.06
CA LEU A 411 17.27 35.30 12.45
C LEU A 411 17.10 34.81 11.03
N SER A 412 18.14 34.92 10.19
CA SER A 412 18.13 34.42 8.81
C SER A 412 17.85 32.89 8.78
N PHE A 413 18.49 32.17 9.67
CA PHE A 413 18.26 30.71 9.78
C PHE A 413 16.79 30.39 10.09
N PHE A 414 16.18 31.12 11.01
CA PHE A 414 14.76 30.97 11.35
C PHE A 414 13.84 31.35 10.19
N ILE A 415 14.12 32.48 9.51
CA ILE A 415 13.33 32.94 8.35
C ILE A 415 13.37 31.91 7.22
N PHE A 416 14.56 31.44 6.83
CA PHE A 416 14.67 30.42 5.78
C PHE A 416 14.06 29.08 6.16
N ALA A 417 14.18 28.69 7.43
CA ALA A 417 13.51 27.47 7.94
C ALA A 417 11.99 27.61 7.87
N ALA A 418 11.42 28.74 8.31
CA ALA A 418 9.99 29.01 8.25
C ALA A 418 9.49 29.07 6.79
N ALA A 419 10.24 29.72 5.89
CA ALA A 419 9.92 29.78 4.47
C ALA A 419 9.91 28.39 3.80
N ALA A 420 10.79 27.48 4.22
CA ALA A 420 10.81 26.10 3.74
C ALA A 420 9.69 25.24 4.33
N LEU A 421 9.23 25.53 5.55
CA LEU A 421 8.11 24.81 6.17
C LEU A 421 6.74 25.22 5.60
N ALA A 422 6.59 26.49 5.18
CA ALA A 422 5.31 27.05 4.75
C ALA A 422 4.62 26.27 3.63
N PRO A 423 5.25 25.96 2.48
CA PRO A 423 4.60 25.19 1.42
C PRO A 423 4.22 23.77 1.88
N ASN A 424 5.02 23.14 2.74
CA ASN A 424 4.72 21.81 3.26
C ASN A 424 3.57 21.83 4.27
N LEU A 425 3.39 22.92 5.01
CA LEU A 425 2.22 23.14 5.88
C LEU A 425 0.96 23.37 5.06
N GLU A 426 1.04 24.10 3.94
CA GLU A 426 -0.09 24.29 3.03
C GLU A 426 -0.55 22.93 2.47
N ILE A 427 0.40 22.09 2.06
CA ILE A 427 0.11 20.72 1.61
C ILE A 427 -0.54 19.92 2.73
N ALA A 428 0.01 19.96 3.94
CA ALA A 428 -0.56 19.25 5.09
C ALA A 428 -1.99 19.74 5.43
N TYR A 429 -2.24 21.03 5.27
CA TYR A 429 -3.56 21.63 5.49
C TYR A 429 -4.55 21.24 4.38
N SER A 430 -4.13 21.17 3.14
CA SER A 430 -5.00 20.86 1.98
C SER A 430 -5.20 19.37 1.75
N TYR A 431 -4.36 18.51 2.34
CA TYR A 431 -4.48 17.06 2.18
C TYR A 431 -5.70 16.52 2.94
N ARG A 432 -6.71 16.04 2.20
CA ARG A 432 -8.01 15.58 2.71
C ARG A 432 -8.33 14.20 2.13
N PRO A 433 -7.67 13.14 2.59
CA PRO A 433 -7.99 11.78 2.13
C PRO A 433 -9.41 11.42 2.57
N HIS A 434 -10.15 10.79 1.66
CA HIS A 434 -11.42 10.15 1.98
C HIS A 434 -11.20 8.83 2.68
N THR A 435 -12.23 8.34 3.36
CA THR A 435 -12.26 6.96 3.87
C THR A 435 -12.30 5.98 2.71
N LEU A 436 -11.77 4.76 2.92
CA LEU A 436 -11.73 3.74 1.88
C LEU A 436 -13.13 3.35 1.38
N ILE A 437 -14.08 3.32 2.30
CA ILE A 437 -15.50 3.07 2.01
C ILE A 437 -16.34 4.20 2.61
N THR A 438 -17.51 4.37 2.06
CA THR A 438 -18.49 5.36 2.52
C THR A 438 -19.33 4.81 3.68
N HIS A 439 -20.08 5.70 4.36
CA HIS A 439 -21.06 5.30 5.38
C HIS A 439 -22.07 4.29 4.84
N ASP A 440 -22.62 4.54 3.66
CA ASP A 440 -23.64 3.68 3.04
C ASP A 440 -23.09 2.30 2.70
N GLU A 441 -21.87 2.23 2.23
CA GLU A 441 -21.16 0.96 2.00
C GLU A 441 -20.96 0.18 3.30
N ALA A 442 -20.51 0.84 4.38
CA ALA A 442 -20.35 0.22 5.69
C ALA A 442 -21.69 -0.29 6.24
N MET A 443 -22.77 0.47 6.08
CA MET A 443 -24.13 0.07 6.46
C MET A 443 -24.60 -1.15 5.66
N ALA A 444 -24.37 -1.19 4.35
CA ALA A 444 -24.73 -2.32 3.51
C ALA A 444 -23.95 -3.61 3.88
N LEU A 445 -22.65 -3.46 4.16
CA LEU A 445 -21.82 -4.58 4.62
C LEU A 445 -22.26 -5.08 6.02
N ASP A 446 -22.69 -4.19 6.93
CA ASP A 446 -23.27 -4.61 8.22
C ASP A 446 -24.61 -5.34 8.07
N GLN A 447 -25.43 -4.96 7.08
CA GLN A 447 -26.63 -5.72 6.73
C GLN A 447 -26.25 -7.11 6.17
N LEU A 448 -25.25 -7.16 5.29
CA LEU A 448 -24.75 -8.43 4.75
C LEU A 448 -24.24 -9.35 5.86
N LYS A 449 -23.52 -8.84 6.84
CA LYS A 449 -23.05 -9.59 8.02
C LYS A 449 -24.17 -10.30 8.77
N LYS A 450 -25.37 -9.71 8.81
CA LYS A 450 -26.53 -10.28 9.51
C LYS A 450 -27.20 -11.39 8.69
N ALA A 451 -27.03 -11.40 7.38
CA ALA A 451 -27.66 -12.35 6.47
C ALA A 451 -26.71 -13.48 6.06
N ALA A 452 -25.45 -13.17 5.83
CA ALA A 452 -24.44 -14.12 5.39
C ALA A 452 -23.79 -14.88 6.55
N LYS A 453 -23.24 -16.04 6.26
CA LYS A 453 -22.38 -16.80 7.16
C LYS A 453 -20.92 -16.44 6.91
N ARG A 454 -20.09 -16.62 7.91
CA ARG A 454 -18.64 -16.36 7.84
C ARG A 454 -17.93 -17.14 6.72
N ASP A 455 -18.50 -18.29 6.33
CA ASP A 455 -17.95 -19.18 5.31
C ASP A 455 -18.45 -18.85 3.89
N ASP A 456 -19.41 -17.92 3.75
CA ASP A 456 -19.92 -17.46 2.46
C ASP A 456 -18.92 -16.53 1.75
N TYR A 457 -19.10 -16.38 0.45
CA TYR A 457 -18.18 -15.60 -0.38
C TYR A 457 -18.80 -14.30 -0.90
N VAL A 458 -17.95 -13.28 -1.00
CA VAL A 458 -18.25 -12.05 -1.75
C VAL A 458 -17.35 -11.95 -2.96
N LEU A 459 -17.94 -11.72 -4.13
CA LEU A 459 -17.29 -11.30 -5.34
C LEU A 459 -17.32 -9.78 -5.43
N SER A 460 -16.14 -9.18 -5.42
CA SER A 460 -15.93 -7.75 -5.63
C SER A 460 -14.53 -7.54 -6.20
N TRP A 461 -14.23 -6.32 -6.65
CA TRP A 461 -12.87 -6.01 -7.02
C TRP A 461 -11.95 -5.97 -5.81
N TRP A 462 -10.68 -6.31 -5.99
CA TRP A 462 -9.73 -6.54 -4.89
C TRP A 462 -9.57 -5.34 -3.94
N ASP A 463 -9.74 -4.10 -4.43
CA ASP A 463 -9.61 -2.89 -3.61
C ASP A 463 -10.49 -2.90 -2.36
N TYR A 464 -11.66 -3.54 -2.43
CA TYR A 464 -12.65 -3.57 -1.34
C TYR A 464 -12.57 -4.83 -0.47
N GLY A 465 -11.79 -5.82 -0.90
CA GLY A 465 -11.78 -7.15 -0.28
C GLY A 465 -11.54 -7.15 1.22
N TYR A 466 -10.57 -6.38 1.71
CA TYR A 466 -10.28 -6.30 3.14
C TYR A 466 -11.40 -5.60 3.93
N ALA A 467 -11.99 -4.53 3.39
CA ALA A 467 -13.12 -3.86 4.03
C ALA A 467 -14.35 -4.78 4.10
N VAL A 468 -14.65 -5.50 3.01
CA VAL A 468 -15.73 -6.50 2.96
C VAL A 468 -15.52 -7.57 4.03
N ARG A 469 -14.32 -8.15 4.15
CA ARG A 469 -14.01 -9.15 5.16
C ARG A 469 -14.14 -8.60 6.58
N TYR A 470 -13.72 -7.37 6.80
CA TYR A 470 -13.80 -6.73 8.12
C TYR A 470 -15.26 -6.44 8.53
N PHE A 471 -16.04 -5.79 7.67
CA PHE A 471 -17.39 -5.34 8.01
C PHE A 471 -18.44 -6.47 7.90
N ALA A 472 -18.40 -7.25 6.83
CA ALA A 472 -19.39 -8.31 6.60
C ALA A 472 -19.01 -9.66 7.23
N ASP A 473 -17.75 -9.83 7.66
CA ASP A 473 -17.24 -11.06 8.29
C ASP A 473 -17.46 -12.31 7.41
N VAL A 474 -17.12 -12.22 6.13
CA VAL A 474 -17.24 -13.23 5.09
C VAL A 474 -15.92 -13.42 4.36
N LYS A 475 -15.80 -14.47 3.53
CA LYS A 475 -14.66 -14.64 2.61
C LYS A 475 -14.82 -13.77 1.37
N THR A 476 -13.72 -13.47 0.71
CA THR A 476 -13.70 -12.80 -0.61
C THR A 476 -13.01 -13.68 -1.63
N LEU A 477 -13.43 -13.58 -2.91
CA LEU A 477 -12.73 -14.24 -4.01
C LEU A 477 -11.45 -13.52 -4.38
N ASN A 478 -11.40 -12.22 -4.13
CA ASN A 478 -10.26 -11.35 -4.42
C ASN A 478 -10.10 -10.29 -3.33
N ASP A 479 -8.85 -9.97 -2.99
CA ASP A 479 -8.49 -8.93 -2.01
C ASP A 479 -7.06 -8.43 -2.29
N PRO A 480 -6.57 -7.33 -1.66
CA PRO A 480 -5.25 -6.80 -1.92
C PRO A 480 -4.08 -7.78 -1.67
N GLY A 481 -4.25 -8.79 -0.84
CA GLY A 481 -3.27 -9.87 -0.65
C GLY A 481 -3.28 -10.93 -1.75
N ARG A 482 -4.33 -10.96 -2.56
CA ARG A 482 -4.56 -11.91 -3.66
C ARG A 482 -4.95 -11.19 -4.96
N GLN A 483 -4.42 -10.00 -5.18
CA GLN A 483 -4.75 -9.12 -6.30
C GLN A 483 -4.12 -9.54 -7.64
N GLY A 484 -3.40 -10.65 -7.70
CA GLY A 484 -2.74 -11.15 -8.90
C GLY A 484 -3.27 -12.51 -9.37
N GLY A 485 -2.76 -12.95 -10.52
CA GLY A 485 -2.99 -14.29 -11.03
C GLY A 485 -4.45 -14.64 -11.29
N GLU A 486 -4.81 -15.88 -10.94
CA GLU A 486 -6.13 -16.45 -11.22
C GLU A 486 -7.27 -15.72 -10.49
N ASN A 487 -7.04 -15.20 -9.27
CA ASN A 487 -8.09 -14.55 -8.50
C ASN A 487 -8.62 -13.27 -9.19
N SER A 488 -7.71 -12.36 -9.56
CA SER A 488 -8.09 -11.17 -10.32
C SER A 488 -8.64 -11.49 -11.69
N TYR A 489 -8.09 -12.52 -12.35
CA TYR A 489 -8.59 -12.96 -13.65
C TYR A 489 -10.05 -13.42 -13.57
N PHE A 490 -10.39 -14.30 -12.63
CA PHE A 490 -11.75 -14.83 -12.52
C PHE A 490 -12.76 -13.78 -12.10
N VAL A 491 -12.42 -12.90 -11.15
CA VAL A 491 -13.29 -11.80 -10.74
C VAL A 491 -13.50 -10.80 -11.88
N SER A 492 -12.43 -10.42 -12.57
CA SER A 492 -12.50 -9.60 -13.78
C SER A 492 -13.38 -10.22 -14.85
N LEU A 493 -13.20 -11.52 -15.13
CA LEU A 493 -13.98 -12.26 -16.11
C LEU A 493 -15.47 -12.32 -15.73
N ALA A 494 -15.79 -12.59 -14.46
CA ALA A 494 -17.16 -12.59 -13.97
C ALA A 494 -17.83 -11.22 -14.15
N LEU A 495 -17.12 -10.13 -13.85
CA LEU A 495 -17.65 -8.77 -14.00
C LEU A 495 -17.80 -8.37 -15.49
N ARG A 496 -16.98 -8.92 -16.39
CA ARG A 496 -16.94 -8.59 -17.83
C ARG A 496 -17.92 -9.40 -18.68
N LYS A 497 -18.21 -10.64 -18.31
CA LYS A 497 -19.12 -11.53 -19.06
C LYS A 497 -20.60 -11.19 -18.76
N ASP A 498 -21.49 -11.72 -19.57
CA ASP A 498 -22.94 -11.64 -19.31
C ASP A 498 -23.32 -12.30 -17.98
N GLU A 499 -24.51 -11.95 -17.47
CA GLU A 499 -24.97 -12.38 -16.14
C GLU A 499 -25.02 -13.91 -15.97
N ALA A 500 -25.41 -14.65 -17.00
CA ALA A 500 -25.50 -16.10 -16.93
C ALA A 500 -24.12 -16.75 -16.79
N THR A 501 -23.17 -16.33 -17.61
CA THR A 501 -21.77 -16.79 -17.57
C THR A 501 -21.09 -16.32 -16.26
N SER A 502 -21.33 -15.08 -15.85
CA SER A 502 -20.85 -14.50 -14.60
C SER A 502 -21.29 -15.34 -13.39
N ALA A 503 -22.57 -15.62 -13.30
CA ALA A 503 -23.15 -16.39 -12.22
C ALA A 503 -22.57 -17.81 -12.11
N LYS A 504 -22.50 -18.51 -13.23
CA LYS A 504 -21.90 -19.86 -13.29
C LYS A 504 -20.42 -19.84 -12.88
N LEU A 505 -19.66 -18.88 -13.39
CA LEU A 505 -18.25 -18.73 -13.08
C LEU A 505 -18.03 -18.47 -11.59
N ALA A 506 -18.79 -17.54 -10.99
CA ALA A 506 -18.69 -17.22 -9.57
C ALA A 506 -18.98 -18.47 -8.69
N ARG A 507 -19.98 -19.29 -9.05
CA ARG A 507 -20.27 -20.54 -8.35
C ARG A 507 -19.10 -21.51 -8.43
N VAL A 508 -18.58 -21.75 -9.63
CA VAL A 508 -17.45 -22.67 -9.84
C VAL A 508 -16.23 -22.19 -9.04
N VAL A 509 -15.83 -20.93 -9.22
CA VAL A 509 -14.60 -20.41 -8.59
C VAL A 509 -14.70 -20.43 -7.06
N SER A 510 -15.87 -20.12 -6.47
CA SER A 510 -16.05 -20.14 -5.02
C SER A 510 -15.91 -21.54 -4.44
N GLU A 511 -16.53 -22.55 -5.06
CA GLU A 511 -16.42 -23.94 -4.58
C GLU A 511 -15.00 -24.50 -4.75
N TYR A 512 -14.34 -24.18 -5.88
CA TYR A 512 -12.97 -24.62 -6.13
C TYR A 512 -11.91 -23.84 -5.34
N SER A 513 -12.21 -22.65 -4.85
CA SER A 513 -11.32 -21.90 -3.94
C SER A 513 -11.06 -22.68 -2.65
N ASP A 514 -12.08 -23.28 -2.05
CA ASP A 514 -11.89 -24.09 -0.84
C ASP A 514 -11.24 -25.45 -1.14
N ILE A 515 -11.61 -26.09 -2.25
CA ILE A 515 -10.99 -27.36 -2.68
C ILE A 515 -9.48 -27.16 -2.90
N SER A 516 -9.11 -26.07 -3.58
CA SER A 516 -7.69 -25.75 -3.85
C SER A 516 -6.89 -25.45 -2.59
N PHE A 517 -7.52 -24.75 -1.62
CA PHE A 517 -6.90 -24.48 -0.33
C PHE A 517 -6.62 -25.79 0.45
N GLU A 518 -7.58 -26.71 0.50
CA GLU A 518 -7.42 -28.02 1.15
C GLU A 518 -6.32 -28.85 0.48
N LYS A 519 -6.31 -28.88 -0.85
CA LYS A 519 -5.33 -29.64 -1.64
C LYS A 519 -3.97 -28.95 -1.79
N LYS A 520 -3.83 -27.70 -1.38
CA LYS A 520 -2.63 -26.85 -1.61
C LYS A 520 -2.27 -26.76 -3.09
N SER A 521 -3.30 -26.66 -3.96
CA SER A 521 -3.22 -26.52 -5.42
C SER A 521 -3.77 -25.17 -5.86
N ARG A 522 -3.88 -24.94 -7.16
CA ARG A 522 -4.55 -23.77 -7.74
C ARG A 522 -6.01 -24.10 -8.10
N ALA A 523 -6.92 -23.15 -7.90
CA ALA A 523 -8.32 -23.34 -8.26
C ALA A 523 -8.48 -23.61 -9.75
N LEU A 524 -7.76 -22.89 -10.61
CA LEU A 524 -7.75 -23.12 -12.06
C LEU A 524 -7.33 -24.54 -12.43
N GLU A 525 -6.28 -25.08 -11.82
CA GLU A 525 -5.81 -26.44 -12.10
C GLU A 525 -6.85 -27.51 -11.71
N GLU A 526 -7.50 -27.35 -10.55
CA GLU A 526 -8.54 -28.26 -10.10
C GLU A 526 -9.78 -28.17 -10.99
N ILE A 527 -10.19 -26.96 -11.40
CA ILE A 527 -11.29 -26.74 -12.35
C ILE A 527 -11.02 -27.45 -13.67
N LEU A 528 -9.87 -27.21 -14.29
CA LEU A 528 -9.51 -27.82 -15.59
C LEU A 528 -9.46 -29.35 -15.51
N LYS A 529 -8.91 -29.88 -14.43
CA LYS A 529 -8.82 -31.32 -14.20
C LYS A 529 -10.19 -31.98 -14.08
N ASP A 530 -11.09 -31.43 -13.30
CA ASP A 530 -12.41 -32.01 -13.06
C ASP A 530 -13.32 -31.90 -14.30
N HIS A 531 -13.06 -30.92 -15.18
CA HIS A 531 -13.74 -30.77 -16.47
C HIS A 531 -13.02 -31.45 -17.65
N ASN A 532 -12.03 -32.33 -17.35
CA ASN A 532 -11.30 -33.12 -18.35
C ASN A 532 -10.69 -32.27 -19.50
N THR A 533 -10.20 -31.08 -19.19
CA THR A 533 -9.52 -30.22 -20.17
C THR A 533 -8.21 -29.70 -19.58
N SER A 534 -7.30 -29.30 -20.47
CA SER A 534 -6.06 -28.61 -20.09
C SER A 534 -6.04 -27.17 -20.62
N ASP A 535 -7.12 -26.74 -21.28
CA ASP A 535 -7.28 -25.46 -21.93
C ASP A 535 -8.44 -24.67 -21.32
N LEU A 536 -8.12 -23.45 -20.85
CA LEU A 536 -9.11 -22.57 -20.21
C LEU A 536 -10.19 -22.13 -21.20
N ASN A 537 -9.84 -21.86 -22.46
CA ASN A 537 -10.80 -21.41 -23.45
C ASN A 537 -11.86 -22.51 -23.75
N THR A 538 -11.42 -23.78 -23.76
CA THR A 538 -12.32 -24.93 -23.87
C THR A 538 -13.25 -25.01 -22.66
N PHE A 539 -12.74 -24.81 -21.44
CA PHE A 539 -13.57 -24.78 -20.24
C PHE A 539 -14.60 -23.64 -20.27
N LEU A 540 -14.19 -22.43 -20.68
CA LEU A 540 -15.10 -21.29 -20.78
C LEU A 540 -16.20 -21.54 -21.81
N GLY A 541 -15.89 -22.15 -22.96
CA GLY A 541 -16.90 -22.60 -23.93
C GLY A 541 -17.89 -23.63 -23.36
N GLN A 542 -17.42 -24.56 -22.50
CA GLN A 542 -18.30 -25.48 -21.79
C GLN A 542 -19.19 -24.73 -20.78
N LEU A 543 -18.64 -23.79 -20.02
CA LEU A 543 -19.35 -22.98 -19.02
C LEU A 543 -20.48 -22.16 -19.64
N GLU A 544 -20.27 -21.58 -20.83
CA GLU A 544 -21.27 -20.82 -21.57
C GLU A 544 -22.42 -21.70 -22.09
N SER A 545 -22.22 -23.02 -22.21
CA SER A 545 -23.25 -23.93 -22.70
C SER A 545 -24.47 -23.99 -21.75
N THR A 546 -25.64 -24.23 -22.31
CA THR A 546 -26.90 -24.37 -21.54
C THR A 546 -26.91 -25.64 -20.69
N ASN A 547 -26.12 -26.64 -21.03
CA ASN A 547 -26.08 -27.95 -20.37
C ASN A 547 -24.96 -28.07 -19.34
N PHE A 548 -24.29 -26.96 -18.98
CA PHE A 548 -23.21 -26.99 -17.99
C PHE A 548 -23.76 -27.36 -16.60
N THR A 549 -23.19 -28.40 -16.01
CA THR A 549 -23.57 -28.84 -14.66
C THR A 549 -22.74 -28.08 -13.62
N LEU A 550 -23.40 -27.25 -12.84
CA LEU A 550 -22.75 -26.52 -11.75
C LEU A 550 -22.38 -27.45 -10.58
N PRO A 551 -21.31 -27.18 -9.85
CA PRO A 551 -21.04 -27.84 -8.58
C PRO A 551 -22.18 -27.54 -7.59
N ALA A 552 -22.39 -28.47 -6.63
CA ALA A 552 -23.40 -28.27 -5.59
C ALA A 552 -23.12 -26.99 -4.80
N ALA A 553 -24.14 -26.18 -4.65
CA ALA A 553 -24.06 -24.94 -3.88
C ALA A 553 -23.90 -25.22 -2.38
N LYS A 554 -22.69 -25.14 -1.86
CA LYS A 554 -22.41 -25.33 -0.42
C LYS A 554 -22.45 -24.03 0.35
N LYS A 555 -22.26 -22.90 -0.32
CA LYS A 555 -22.11 -21.56 0.25
C LYS A 555 -22.94 -20.56 -0.52
N GLU A 556 -23.32 -19.51 0.15
CA GLU A 556 -23.89 -18.36 -0.51
C GLU A 556 -22.80 -17.47 -1.11
N ILE A 557 -23.13 -16.80 -2.20
CA ILE A 557 -22.23 -15.89 -2.90
C ILE A 557 -22.96 -14.58 -3.09
N PHE A 558 -22.29 -13.49 -2.79
CA PHE A 558 -22.81 -12.15 -2.98
C PHE A 558 -21.90 -11.35 -3.91
N TYR A 559 -22.49 -10.53 -4.75
CA TYR A 559 -21.79 -9.52 -5.54
C TYR A 559 -21.85 -8.20 -4.80
N TYR A 560 -20.73 -7.59 -4.50
CA TYR A 560 -20.62 -6.27 -3.89
C TYR A 560 -20.04 -5.30 -4.92
N LEU A 561 -20.88 -4.36 -5.37
CA LEU A 561 -20.59 -3.44 -6.45
C LEU A 561 -20.75 -2.00 -5.95
N VAL A 562 -19.76 -1.14 -6.25
CA VAL A 562 -19.72 0.27 -5.80
C VAL A 562 -19.42 1.22 -6.97
N PRO A 563 -19.73 2.53 -6.86
CA PRO A 563 -19.55 3.49 -7.94
C PRO A 563 -18.13 3.55 -8.50
N ASP A 564 -17.12 3.49 -7.63
CA ASP A 564 -15.72 3.56 -8.06
C ASP A 564 -15.33 2.42 -8.99
N MET A 565 -16.02 1.26 -8.93
CA MET A 565 -15.76 0.15 -9.84
C MET A 565 -16.11 0.50 -11.29
N ILE A 566 -17.06 1.39 -11.56
CA ILE A 566 -17.35 1.86 -12.92
C ILE A 566 -16.26 2.81 -13.44
N ASP A 567 -15.68 3.64 -12.55
CA ASP A 567 -14.59 4.53 -12.92
C ASP A 567 -13.30 3.75 -13.28
N ILE A 568 -13.05 2.64 -12.57
CA ILE A 568 -11.89 1.77 -12.81
C ILE A 568 -12.20 0.55 -13.69
N ALA A 569 -13.42 0.43 -14.23
CA ALA A 569 -13.83 -0.71 -15.05
C ALA A 569 -12.88 -1.03 -16.23
N PRO A 570 -12.28 -0.05 -16.94
CA PRO A 570 -11.27 -0.34 -17.94
C PRO A 570 -10.09 -1.15 -17.40
N ASN A 571 -9.65 -0.84 -16.18
CA ASN A 571 -8.58 -1.58 -15.51
C ASN A 571 -9.05 -2.97 -15.07
N ILE A 572 -10.27 -3.06 -14.49
CA ILE A 572 -10.86 -4.35 -14.09
C ILE A 572 -10.93 -5.29 -15.29
N PHE A 573 -11.57 -4.88 -16.37
CA PHE A 573 -11.81 -5.71 -17.55
C PHE A 573 -10.51 -6.16 -18.24
N ARG A 574 -9.47 -5.33 -18.16
CA ARG A 574 -8.18 -5.64 -18.76
C ARG A 574 -7.56 -6.94 -18.21
N TYR A 575 -7.76 -7.28 -16.91
CA TYR A 575 -7.21 -8.49 -16.33
C TYR A 575 -7.70 -9.78 -16.97
N SER A 576 -8.93 -9.80 -17.49
CA SER A 576 -9.50 -10.96 -18.17
C SER A 576 -9.55 -10.84 -19.70
N TYR A 577 -8.99 -9.74 -20.25
CA TYR A 577 -9.01 -9.52 -21.71
C TYR A 577 -7.87 -10.24 -22.43
N ILE A 578 -6.82 -10.65 -21.70
CA ILE A 578 -5.74 -11.46 -22.25
C ILE A 578 -6.16 -12.92 -22.38
N ASP A 579 -5.75 -13.59 -23.45
CA ASP A 579 -5.79 -15.03 -23.53
C ASP A 579 -4.71 -15.63 -22.61
N VAL A 580 -5.15 -16.22 -21.52
CA VAL A 580 -4.26 -16.74 -20.46
C VAL A 580 -3.44 -17.94 -20.97
N MET A 581 -3.89 -18.66 -22.00
CA MET A 581 -3.17 -19.83 -22.55
C MET A 581 -2.03 -19.41 -23.46
N SER A 582 -2.25 -18.41 -24.32
CA SER A 582 -1.26 -17.94 -25.28
C SER A 582 -0.47 -16.70 -24.83
N GLY A 583 -1.00 -15.92 -23.90
CA GLY A 583 -0.48 -14.61 -23.51
C GLY A 583 -0.75 -13.50 -24.52
N GLU A 584 -1.55 -13.76 -25.53
CA GLU A 584 -1.88 -12.81 -26.59
C GLU A 584 -3.14 -11.99 -26.25
N TRP A 585 -3.21 -10.78 -26.80
CA TRP A 585 -4.42 -9.97 -26.72
C TRP A 585 -5.39 -10.42 -27.81
N PRO A 586 -6.66 -10.73 -27.45
CA PRO A 586 -7.64 -11.18 -28.43
C PRO A 586 -7.94 -10.08 -29.46
N LYS A 587 -8.37 -10.53 -30.63
CA LYS A 587 -8.80 -9.63 -31.71
C LYS A 587 -10.24 -9.13 -31.56
N GLU A 588 -10.97 -9.63 -30.56
CA GLU A 588 -12.34 -9.21 -30.31
C GLU A 588 -12.37 -7.77 -29.80
N GLU A 589 -13.34 -7.01 -30.28
CA GLU A 589 -13.57 -5.65 -29.79
C GLU A 589 -14.24 -5.72 -28.42
N PHE A 590 -13.65 -5.04 -27.43
CA PHE A 590 -14.25 -4.74 -26.15
C PHE A 590 -13.90 -3.30 -25.82
N PHE A 591 -14.92 -2.44 -25.85
CA PHE A 591 -14.71 -1.02 -25.64
C PHE A 591 -15.53 -0.49 -24.48
N TYR A 592 -14.83 0.04 -23.49
CA TYR A 592 -15.39 0.76 -22.34
C TYR A 592 -14.54 1.99 -22.08
N TYR A 593 -15.14 3.16 -22.17
CA TYR A 593 -14.49 4.42 -21.87
C TYR A 593 -15.40 5.25 -20.96
N ILE A 594 -14.86 5.81 -19.88
CA ILE A 594 -15.59 6.63 -18.92
C ILE A 594 -14.90 7.98 -18.73
N SER A 595 -15.68 9.02 -18.61
CA SER A 595 -15.20 10.37 -18.35
C SER A 595 -16.13 11.12 -17.39
N PRO A 596 -15.57 11.90 -16.45
CA PRO A 596 -16.34 12.87 -15.71
C PRO A 596 -16.83 13.99 -16.62
N ILE A 597 -17.94 14.62 -16.26
CA ILE A 597 -18.45 15.82 -16.94
C ILE A 597 -17.69 17.03 -16.41
N ASN A 598 -16.52 17.32 -17.03
CA ASN A 598 -15.61 18.36 -16.55
C ASN A 598 -15.90 19.74 -17.13
N SER A 599 -16.26 19.80 -18.41
CA SER A 599 -16.53 21.07 -19.09
C SER A 599 -17.62 20.90 -20.15
N VAL A 600 -18.46 21.92 -20.25
CA VAL A 600 -19.52 22.03 -21.23
C VAL A 600 -19.24 23.25 -22.09
N SER A 601 -19.13 23.06 -23.40
CA SER A 601 -18.92 24.12 -24.40
C SER A 601 -20.09 24.19 -25.37
N GLU A 602 -20.07 25.15 -26.32
CA GLU A 602 -21.02 25.19 -27.41
C GLU A 602 -20.96 23.96 -28.32
N ALA A 603 -19.82 23.32 -28.43
CA ALA A 603 -19.62 22.10 -29.21
C ALA A 603 -20.18 20.85 -28.51
N GLY A 604 -20.29 20.86 -27.18
CA GLY A 604 -20.76 19.73 -26.38
C GLY A 604 -20.00 19.56 -25.06
N ILE A 605 -20.15 18.37 -24.50
CA ILE A 605 -19.42 17.92 -23.30
C ILE A 605 -18.07 17.35 -23.74
N ASP A 606 -16.99 17.93 -23.25
CA ASP A 606 -15.64 17.38 -23.45
C ASP A 606 -15.43 16.20 -22.50
N LEU A 607 -15.21 15.04 -23.09
CA LEU A 607 -14.98 13.77 -22.39
C LEU A 607 -13.48 13.45 -22.25
N GLY A 608 -12.59 14.31 -22.74
CA GLY A 608 -11.15 14.04 -22.81
C GLY A 608 -10.77 13.08 -23.95
N ASN A 609 -9.45 12.88 -24.13
CA ASN A 609 -8.89 12.03 -25.19
C ASN A 609 -9.48 12.29 -26.60
N GLY A 610 -9.90 13.53 -26.88
CA GLY A 610 -10.47 13.95 -28.16
C GLY A 610 -11.94 13.56 -28.36
N TYR A 611 -12.62 12.99 -27.36
CA TYR A 611 -14.04 12.70 -27.41
C TYR A 611 -14.89 13.90 -26.99
N ILE A 612 -15.88 14.25 -27.80
CA ILE A 612 -16.87 15.30 -27.51
C ILE A 612 -18.27 14.73 -27.74
N LEU A 613 -19.16 14.87 -26.74
CA LEU A 613 -20.58 14.52 -26.83
C LEU A 613 -21.40 15.77 -27.11
N PRO A 614 -22.08 15.91 -28.29
CA PRO A 614 -22.91 17.06 -28.61
C PRO A 614 -24.13 17.17 -27.68
N LEU A 615 -24.47 18.39 -27.21
CA LEU A 615 -25.60 18.63 -26.29
C LEU A 615 -26.96 18.50 -26.94
N LYS A 616 -27.11 18.94 -28.21
CA LYS A 616 -28.42 19.08 -28.86
C LYS A 616 -28.95 17.80 -29.51
N GLU A 617 -28.06 16.97 -30.06
CA GLU A 617 -28.44 15.70 -30.69
C GLU A 617 -27.27 14.69 -30.50
N PRO A 618 -27.37 13.75 -29.57
CA PRO A 618 -26.30 12.76 -29.35
C PRO A 618 -26.29 11.64 -30.41
N LYS A 619 -26.54 11.97 -31.67
CA LYS A 619 -26.52 11.01 -32.81
C LYS A 619 -25.10 10.53 -33.14
N PHE A 620 -24.11 11.29 -32.74
CA PHE A 620 -22.71 10.96 -32.94
C PHE A 620 -21.89 11.52 -31.77
N ILE A 621 -20.76 10.91 -31.54
CA ILE A 621 -19.67 11.50 -30.73
C ILE A 621 -18.59 11.98 -31.69
N THR A 622 -17.86 13.02 -31.34
CA THR A 622 -16.67 13.43 -32.12
C THR A 622 -15.44 12.84 -31.46
N GLN A 623 -14.62 12.14 -32.23
CA GLN A 623 -13.31 11.61 -31.79
C GLN A 623 -12.23 12.22 -32.68
N ASN A 624 -11.36 13.05 -32.13
CA ASN A 624 -10.29 13.75 -32.86
C ASN A 624 -10.76 14.48 -34.12
N GLY A 625 -11.99 15.03 -34.09
CA GLY A 625 -12.59 15.74 -35.22
C GLY A 625 -13.43 14.85 -36.18
N GLU A 626 -13.38 13.54 -36.06
CA GLU A 626 -14.20 12.61 -36.83
C GLU A 626 -15.51 12.27 -36.09
N LYS A 627 -16.59 12.07 -36.86
CA LYS A 627 -17.89 11.69 -36.28
C LYS A 627 -18.01 10.18 -36.19
N VAL A 628 -18.20 9.68 -34.96
CA VAL A 628 -18.49 8.27 -34.69
C VAL A 628 -19.98 8.12 -34.41
N ALA A 629 -20.70 7.30 -35.14
CA ALA A 629 -22.12 7.08 -34.98
C ALA A 629 -22.43 6.41 -33.63
N VAL A 630 -23.53 6.82 -33.02
CA VAL A 630 -24.01 6.29 -31.73
C VAL A 630 -25.15 5.30 -31.98
N LYS A 631 -25.06 4.07 -31.42
CA LYS A 631 -26.10 3.04 -31.50
C LYS A 631 -27.30 3.42 -30.65
N SER A 632 -27.09 3.62 -29.37
CA SER A 632 -28.14 3.99 -28.41
C SER A 632 -27.62 5.01 -27.43
N PHE A 633 -28.51 5.88 -26.97
CA PHE A 633 -28.25 6.83 -25.90
C PHE A 633 -29.15 6.50 -24.71
N TYR A 634 -28.52 6.30 -23.57
CA TYR A 634 -29.20 6.04 -22.31
C TYR A 634 -28.96 7.21 -21.35
N LYS A 635 -30.04 7.81 -20.86
CA LYS A 635 -29.98 8.75 -19.74
C LYS A 635 -30.47 8.03 -18.50
N ILE A 636 -29.60 7.94 -17.49
CA ILE A 636 -29.82 7.14 -16.29
C ILE A 636 -29.74 8.04 -15.07
N LYS A 637 -30.78 7.99 -14.23
CA LYS A 637 -30.94 8.78 -13.03
C LYS A 637 -31.62 7.96 -11.94
N GLY A 638 -31.24 8.18 -10.69
CA GLY A 638 -31.80 7.48 -9.53
C GLY A 638 -31.20 6.09 -9.33
N SER A 639 -31.73 5.39 -8.36
CA SER A 639 -31.35 4.01 -8.00
C SER A 639 -32.52 3.31 -7.31
N GLY A 640 -32.62 1.99 -7.40
CA GLY A 640 -33.67 1.20 -6.80
C GLY A 640 -35.07 1.58 -7.34
N LYS A 641 -35.97 1.96 -6.43
CA LYS A 641 -37.33 2.33 -6.80
C LYS A 641 -37.44 3.67 -7.55
N GLU A 642 -36.42 4.49 -7.48
CA GLU A 642 -36.34 5.80 -8.14
C GLU A 642 -35.56 5.76 -9.45
N LEU A 643 -35.09 4.59 -9.87
CA LEU A 643 -34.33 4.43 -11.10
C LEU A 643 -35.20 4.78 -12.32
N GLN A 644 -34.68 5.71 -13.12
CA GLN A 644 -35.27 6.15 -14.38
C GLN A 644 -34.26 5.94 -15.49
N ILE A 645 -34.65 5.25 -16.54
CA ILE A 645 -33.79 4.95 -17.71
C ILE A 645 -34.55 5.42 -18.94
N ASP A 646 -34.09 6.51 -19.56
CA ASP A 646 -34.58 7.00 -20.85
C ASP A 646 -33.67 6.44 -21.93
N GLU A 647 -34.17 5.50 -22.72
CA GLU A 647 -33.46 4.86 -23.80
C GLU A 647 -33.91 5.41 -25.16
N LYS A 648 -32.96 5.76 -26.01
CA LYS A 648 -33.20 6.17 -27.38
C LYS A 648 -32.25 5.45 -28.34
N THR A 649 -32.75 4.52 -29.11
CA THR A 649 -32.00 3.91 -30.25
C THR A 649 -31.86 4.94 -31.35
N ILE A 650 -30.65 5.11 -31.88
CA ILE A 650 -30.30 6.14 -32.87
C ILE A 650 -29.92 5.51 -34.20
N ASP A 651 -28.95 4.57 -34.21
CA ASP A 651 -28.48 3.88 -35.40
C ASP A 651 -28.11 2.44 -35.05
N ASP A 652 -28.92 1.49 -35.47
CA ASP A 652 -28.71 0.05 -35.20
C ASP A 652 -27.43 -0.53 -35.80
N LYS A 653 -26.82 0.16 -36.79
CA LYS A 653 -25.57 -0.25 -37.41
C LYS A 653 -24.33 0.27 -36.67
N ALA A 654 -24.51 1.24 -35.79
CA ALA A 654 -23.40 1.76 -35.01
C ALA A 654 -22.98 0.78 -33.89
N LYS A 655 -21.73 0.87 -33.47
CA LYS A 655 -21.15 -0.05 -32.49
C LYS A 655 -21.17 0.50 -31.06
N ILE A 656 -21.16 1.83 -30.91
CA ILE A 656 -20.95 2.50 -29.61
C ILE A 656 -22.27 3.02 -29.07
N SER A 657 -22.57 2.68 -27.82
CA SER A 657 -23.66 3.25 -27.04
C SER A 657 -23.11 4.25 -26.03
N VAL A 658 -23.94 5.26 -25.69
CA VAL A 658 -23.60 6.30 -24.72
C VAL A 658 -24.50 6.14 -23.48
N LEU A 659 -23.91 6.03 -22.30
CA LEU A 659 -24.60 6.01 -21.03
C LEU A 659 -24.28 7.34 -20.29
N PHE A 660 -25.30 8.17 -20.12
CA PHE A 660 -25.24 9.42 -19.38
C PHE A 660 -25.74 9.20 -17.94
N LEU A 661 -24.81 9.11 -17.00
CA LEU A 661 -25.07 8.81 -15.60
C LEU A 661 -25.22 10.13 -14.84
N GLU A 662 -26.48 10.61 -14.70
CA GLU A 662 -26.74 11.96 -14.19
C GLU A 662 -26.25 12.15 -12.75
N ASP A 663 -26.56 11.21 -11.84
CA ASP A 663 -26.23 11.32 -10.43
C ASP A 663 -24.73 11.16 -10.14
N TYR A 664 -24.01 10.44 -11.00
CA TYR A 664 -22.57 10.25 -10.88
C TYR A 664 -21.78 11.32 -11.65
N ALA A 665 -22.45 12.20 -12.42
CA ALA A 665 -21.80 13.16 -13.32
C ALA A 665 -20.75 12.48 -14.24
N ARG A 666 -21.12 11.35 -14.85
CA ARG A 666 -20.25 10.54 -15.73
C ARG A 666 -20.93 10.29 -17.09
N VAL A 667 -20.09 10.19 -18.09
CA VAL A 667 -20.48 9.65 -19.40
C VAL A 667 -19.66 8.41 -19.69
N VAL A 668 -20.34 7.32 -20.04
CA VAL A 668 -19.69 6.04 -20.40
C VAL A 668 -19.98 5.74 -21.86
N LEU A 669 -18.94 5.42 -22.63
CA LEU A 669 -19.02 4.95 -23.99
C LEU A 669 -18.70 3.45 -24.01
N VAL A 670 -19.61 2.64 -24.55
CA VAL A 670 -19.49 1.18 -24.51
C VAL A 670 -19.86 0.55 -25.86
N ASP A 671 -19.18 -0.52 -26.20
CA ASP A 671 -19.66 -1.45 -27.22
C ASP A 671 -20.72 -2.41 -26.67
N GLU A 672 -21.22 -3.30 -27.49
CA GLU A 672 -22.29 -4.24 -27.10
C GLU A 672 -21.81 -5.25 -26.05
N ASN A 673 -20.56 -5.70 -26.12
CA ASN A 673 -20.00 -6.65 -25.16
C ASN A 673 -19.87 -6.01 -23.77
N ALA A 674 -19.37 -4.78 -23.69
CA ALA A 674 -19.27 -4.04 -22.45
C ALA A 674 -20.65 -3.65 -21.90
N LEU A 675 -21.61 -3.25 -22.76
CA LEU A 675 -22.98 -2.94 -22.38
C LEU A 675 -23.66 -4.14 -21.69
N ASN A 676 -23.45 -5.35 -22.22
CA ASN A 676 -24.06 -6.58 -21.69
C ASN A 676 -23.26 -7.22 -20.55
N SER A 677 -22.16 -6.61 -20.12
CA SER A 677 -21.37 -7.14 -19.00
C SER A 677 -22.17 -7.12 -17.68
N ALA A 678 -21.91 -8.10 -16.80
CA ALA A 678 -22.58 -8.19 -15.50
C ALA A 678 -22.37 -6.92 -14.67
N LEU A 679 -21.17 -6.29 -14.72
CA LEU A 679 -20.92 -5.04 -14.00
C LEU A 679 -21.86 -3.92 -14.50
N VAL A 680 -22.02 -3.75 -15.81
CA VAL A 680 -22.88 -2.69 -16.38
C VAL A 680 -24.35 -2.99 -16.12
N GLN A 681 -24.81 -4.24 -16.33
CA GLN A 681 -26.20 -4.62 -16.13
C GLN A 681 -26.62 -4.53 -14.66
N LEU A 682 -25.82 -5.08 -13.74
CA LEU A 682 -26.15 -5.10 -12.32
C LEU A 682 -25.94 -3.74 -11.65
N PHE A 683 -24.87 -2.99 -12.01
CA PHE A 683 -24.59 -1.74 -11.34
C PHE A 683 -25.26 -0.52 -12.01
N ILE A 684 -25.15 -0.39 -13.33
CA ILE A 684 -25.64 0.81 -14.03
C ILE A 684 -27.15 0.70 -14.30
N PHE A 685 -27.58 -0.42 -14.88
CA PHE A 685 -28.98 -0.61 -15.27
C PHE A 685 -29.87 -1.21 -14.17
N GLU A 686 -29.28 -1.79 -13.14
CA GLU A 686 -29.99 -2.55 -12.09
C GLU A 686 -30.94 -3.62 -12.67
N ARG A 687 -30.59 -4.13 -13.86
CA ARG A 687 -31.34 -5.20 -14.54
C ARG A 687 -30.69 -6.53 -14.18
N ALA A 688 -31.15 -7.11 -13.08
CA ALA A 688 -30.71 -8.42 -12.65
C ALA A 688 -31.59 -9.51 -13.27
N ASP A 689 -30.97 -10.50 -13.94
CA ASP A 689 -31.69 -11.69 -14.36
C ASP A 689 -32.09 -12.51 -13.13
N GLU A 690 -33.39 -12.57 -12.85
CA GLU A 690 -33.95 -13.23 -11.66
C GLU A 690 -33.64 -14.73 -11.58
N ARG A 691 -33.20 -15.36 -12.65
CA ARG A 691 -32.73 -16.75 -12.64
C ARG A 691 -31.42 -16.92 -11.90
N TYR A 692 -30.59 -15.87 -11.92
CA TYR A 692 -29.23 -15.91 -11.42
C TYR A 692 -28.99 -15.01 -10.20
N PHE A 693 -29.64 -13.87 -10.13
CA PHE A 693 -29.40 -12.86 -9.11
C PHE A 693 -30.68 -12.42 -8.39
N GLU A 694 -30.54 -12.18 -7.11
CA GLU A 694 -31.56 -11.58 -6.25
C GLU A 694 -31.01 -10.27 -5.66
N PRO A 695 -31.68 -9.14 -5.86
CA PRO A 695 -31.28 -7.88 -5.21
C PRO A 695 -31.33 -8.02 -3.69
N PHE A 696 -30.23 -7.70 -3.00
CA PHE A 696 -30.16 -7.73 -1.54
C PHE A 696 -30.13 -6.31 -0.95
N VAL A 697 -29.20 -5.44 -1.42
CA VAL A 697 -29.16 -4.02 -1.11
C VAL A 697 -28.99 -3.26 -2.41
N ILE A 698 -29.87 -2.30 -2.69
CA ILE A 698 -29.81 -1.45 -3.88
C ILE A 698 -29.92 0.00 -3.46
N SER A 699 -28.83 0.75 -3.64
CA SER A 699 -28.75 2.20 -3.44
C SER A 699 -27.80 2.83 -4.46
N SER A 700 -27.77 4.15 -4.53
CA SER A 700 -26.80 4.86 -5.40
C SER A 700 -25.36 4.63 -5.00
N GLY A 701 -25.06 4.45 -3.71
CA GLY A 701 -23.72 4.27 -3.18
C GLY A 701 -23.21 2.82 -3.20
N VAL A 702 -24.12 1.82 -3.22
CA VAL A 702 -23.73 0.41 -3.16
C VAL A 702 -24.85 -0.50 -3.65
N LYS A 703 -24.46 -1.57 -4.36
CA LYS A 703 -25.39 -2.60 -4.83
C LYS A 703 -24.87 -3.98 -4.45
N ILE A 704 -25.70 -4.72 -3.72
CA ILE A 704 -25.38 -6.09 -3.33
C ILE A 704 -26.45 -7.01 -3.92
N TYR A 705 -25.99 -8.04 -4.62
CA TYR A 705 -26.84 -9.08 -5.17
C TYR A 705 -26.46 -10.42 -4.59
N ARG A 706 -27.46 -11.25 -4.26
CA ARG A 706 -27.26 -12.64 -3.87
C ARG A 706 -27.32 -13.53 -5.09
N LEU A 707 -26.40 -14.46 -5.21
CA LEU A 707 -26.38 -15.45 -6.28
C LEU A 707 -27.37 -16.59 -5.97
N LYS A 708 -28.24 -16.94 -6.94
CA LYS A 708 -29.28 -17.97 -6.78
C LYS A 708 -28.88 -19.35 -7.27
N VAL A 709 -27.84 -19.47 -8.07
CA VAL A 709 -27.36 -20.73 -8.68
C VAL A 709 -26.15 -21.31 -7.97
#